data_19d5f4f0fd389862e3f03ed3b5469e4f
#
_entry.id   19d5f4f0fd389862e3f03ed3b5469e4f
#
_cell.length_a   1.000
_cell.length_b   1.000
_cell.length_c   1.000
_cell.angle_alpha   90.00
_cell.angle_beta   90.00
_cell.angle_gamma   90.00
#
_symmetry.space_group_name_H-M   'P 1'
#
loop_
_entity.id
_entity.type
_entity.pdbx_description
1 polymer ?
#
loop_
_entity_poly.entity_id
_entity_poly.type
_entity_poly.pdbx_seq_one_letter_code
_entity_poly.pdbx_strand_id
1 'polypeptide(L)'
;MFYFKKSIRCWFFIVFIISLGICLSNFTKQEIYQKDFSSIVYKQVNRLSKEIDLLVLISEKFQKKELSKKDLQNQLQVTRYAFKRAEGVLTYYYPKHIQAYINGAPLPHPDPFPIKKNAPDYYVMTPEAYKKSLPLDMLDLGHYSGKPRVAAPEGLQTLDELIFSEDNIDSQKIVRLTTRLQRFYIPLEKHIKNRKFFYDFELLEASRLELIRVFSMGVTGFDTPGSLNAITEVKHSLKGVEDYINLLKEKCSLNSVSRTDRLFYLVDEYLQKHQEFESFDRLAFLKDYVDPLYAQLGEIKEELNLTSTANKYGEVSSWNTNSTSIFSEELLNPYYYSFLKEEEDSAELRNLGKKLFYDDGLSKNENLSCASCHQPELAFTDGKVKSFANLEGETVKRNSPSLINAVFSDRFFYDLRAHDLEDQVGHVIDNHLEYNTNFKVITEKLENNSDYINLFSEVFPEQKINRYQFSKALSSYVISLRSFNTPFDQYVRGEKSNISVFVKRGFNLFMGKAACATCHFPPTFSGLVPPLFQENESEVIGVLTSPNVLEIDKDLGRYENGIYEDKLSIYKHSFKTTTVREANYTAPYFHNGSYSTLEEVIDFYDKGGASGMGLINELPNQTLAPDPLELTNREKKDLISFIKSLSTKNY
;
A
#
# COMPACT_ATOMS: atom_id res chain seq x y z
N MET A 1 -55.70 -39.67 -28.05
CA MET A 1 -54.89 -38.43 -28.14
C MET A 1 -55.13 -37.46 -26.96
N PHE A 2 -56.04 -37.69 -26.05
CA PHE A 2 -56.37 -36.81 -24.91
C PHE A 2 -55.66 -37.16 -23.58
N TYR A 3 -55.15 -38.35 -23.41
CA TYR A 3 -54.47 -38.79 -22.17
C TYR A 3 -52.98 -38.37 -22.10
N PHE A 4 -52.31 -38.14 -23.22
CA PHE A 4 -50.88 -37.77 -23.26
C PHE A 4 -50.64 -36.30 -22.88
N LYS A 5 -51.60 -35.39 -23.13
CA LYS A 5 -51.44 -33.96 -22.77
C LYS A 5 -51.61 -33.64 -21.29
N LYS A 6 -52.28 -34.49 -20.51
CA LYS A 6 -52.42 -34.29 -19.05
C LYS A 6 -51.15 -34.71 -18.25
N SER A 7 -50.48 -35.75 -18.70
CA SER A 7 -49.23 -36.23 -18.08
C SER A 7 -48.08 -35.20 -18.21
N ILE A 8 -47.92 -34.57 -19.37
CA ILE A 8 -46.87 -33.59 -19.58
C ILE A 8 -47.08 -32.31 -18.75
N ARG A 9 -48.32 -31.85 -18.59
CA ARG A 9 -48.62 -30.70 -17.71
C ARG A 9 -48.37 -30.98 -16.23
N CYS A 10 -48.64 -32.17 -15.76
CA CYS A 10 -48.29 -32.57 -14.35
C CYS A 10 -46.80 -32.64 -14.14
N TRP A 11 -46.01 -33.13 -15.12
CA TRP A 11 -44.54 -33.16 -15.02
C TRP A 11 -43.93 -31.76 -15.00
N PHE A 12 -44.38 -30.86 -15.81
CA PHE A 12 -43.92 -29.45 -15.81
C PHE A 12 -44.28 -28.74 -14.51
N PHE A 13 -45.44 -29.06 -13.88
CA PHE A 13 -45.85 -28.48 -12.62
C PHE A 13 -45.00 -29.03 -11.43
N ILE A 14 -44.65 -30.30 -11.47
CA ILE A 14 -43.77 -30.94 -10.45
C ILE A 14 -42.34 -30.41 -10.56
N VAL A 15 -41.80 -30.29 -11.78
CA VAL A 15 -40.47 -29.72 -12.01
C VAL A 15 -40.41 -28.24 -11.60
N PHE A 16 -41.48 -27.49 -11.86
CA PHE A 16 -41.58 -26.09 -11.43
C PHE A 16 -41.67 -25.95 -9.91
N ILE A 17 -42.42 -26.79 -9.23
CA ILE A 17 -42.49 -26.81 -7.73
C ILE A 17 -41.14 -27.22 -7.12
N ILE A 18 -40.47 -28.20 -7.72
CA ILE A 18 -39.13 -28.61 -7.24
C ILE A 18 -38.10 -27.51 -7.47
N SER A 19 -38.09 -26.86 -8.65
CA SER A 19 -37.21 -25.73 -8.92
C SER A 19 -37.53 -24.52 -8.04
N LEU A 20 -38.81 -24.24 -7.78
CA LEU A 20 -39.23 -23.18 -6.86
C LEU A 20 -38.82 -23.50 -5.40
N GLY A 21 -38.97 -24.77 -4.98
CA GLY A 21 -38.51 -25.26 -3.66
C GLY A 21 -37.00 -25.14 -3.49
N ILE A 22 -36.22 -25.48 -4.52
CA ILE A 22 -34.75 -25.33 -4.53
C ILE A 22 -34.36 -23.85 -4.50
N CYS A 23 -35.02 -22.98 -5.29
CA CYS A 23 -34.79 -21.54 -5.24
C CYS A 23 -35.13 -20.96 -3.86
N LEU A 24 -36.27 -21.30 -3.28
CA LEU A 24 -36.67 -20.82 -1.96
C LEU A 24 -35.77 -21.36 -0.85
N SER A 25 -35.28 -22.60 -0.93
CA SER A 25 -34.34 -23.15 0.03
C SER A 25 -32.96 -22.52 -0.07
N ASN A 26 -32.53 -22.12 -1.27
CA ASN A 26 -31.28 -21.38 -1.46
C ASN A 26 -31.41 -19.93 -0.97
N PHE A 27 -32.56 -19.28 -1.20
CA PHE A 27 -32.81 -17.94 -0.66
C PHE A 27 -32.82 -17.93 0.89
N THR A 28 -33.49 -18.88 1.52
CA THR A 28 -33.51 -18.96 3.00
C THR A 28 -32.13 -19.31 3.59
N LYS A 29 -31.36 -20.17 2.94
CA LYS A 29 -29.96 -20.42 3.36
C LYS A 29 -29.09 -19.17 3.24
N GLN A 30 -29.20 -18.46 2.13
CA GLN A 30 -28.41 -17.24 1.92
C GLN A 30 -28.78 -16.12 2.90
N GLU A 31 -30.06 -15.96 3.27
CA GLU A 31 -30.47 -15.01 4.30
C GLU A 31 -30.00 -15.39 5.70
N ILE A 32 -29.94 -16.67 6.05
CA ILE A 32 -29.44 -17.15 7.34
C ILE A 32 -27.94 -16.86 7.47
N TYR A 33 -27.14 -17.21 6.47
CA TYR A 33 -25.68 -16.93 6.45
C TYR A 33 -25.36 -15.43 6.53
N GLN A 34 -26.06 -14.60 5.79
CA GLN A 34 -25.88 -13.14 5.84
C GLN A 34 -26.17 -12.54 7.20
N LYS A 35 -27.12 -13.13 7.95
CA LYS A 35 -27.43 -12.74 9.32
C LYS A 35 -26.27 -13.06 10.27
N ASP A 36 -25.57 -14.18 10.05
CA ASP A 36 -24.46 -14.61 10.89
C ASP A 36 -23.22 -13.73 10.71
N PHE A 37 -22.85 -13.39 9.47
CA PHE A 37 -21.77 -12.44 9.20
C PHE A 37 -22.04 -11.07 9.81
N SER A 38 -23.23 -10.53 9.61
CA SER A 38 -23.63 -9.25 10.21
C SER A 38 -23.53 -9.29 11.73
N SER A 39 -23.91 -10.41 12.33
CA SER A 39 -23.84 -10.62 13.79
C SER A 39 -22.40 -10.54 14.31
N ILE A 40 -21.44 -11.19 13.61
CA ILE A 40 -20.01 -11.14 13.99
C ILE A 40 -19.47 -9.72 13.85
N VAL A 41 -19.69 -9.09 12.69
CA VAL A 41 -19.23 -7.71 12.44
C VAL A 41 -19.80 -6.76 13.50
N TYR A 42 -21.11 -6.84 13.76
CA TYR A 42 -21.75 -5.97 14.76
C TYR A 42 -21.24 -6.23 16.18
N LYS A 43 -20.93 -7.50 16.53
CA LYS A 43 -20.34 -7.83 17.82
C LYS A 43 -18.96 -7.21 18.00
N GLN A 44 -18.11 -7.28 16.96
CA GLN A 44 -16.77 -6.68 17.00
C GLN A 44 -16.85 -5.16 17.08
N VAL A 45 -17.67 -4.54 16.25
CA VAL A 45 -17.88 -3.07 16.22
C VAL A 45 -18.48 -2.57 17.54
N ASN A 46 -19.46 -3.26 18.10
CA ASN A 46 -20.03 -2.93 19.42
C ASN A 46 -19.01 -3.09 20.55
N ARG A 47 -18.12 -4.08 20.46
CA ARG A 47 -17.04 -4.24 21.45
C ARG A 47 -16.09 -3.05 21.39
N LEU A 48 -15.67 -2.65 20.20
CA LEU A 48 -14.78 -1.49 20.02
C LEU A 48 -15.44 -0.21 20.53
N SER A 49 -16.73 0.02 20.25
CA SER A 49 -17.49 1.18 20.78
C SER A 49 -17.40 1.27 22.31
N LYS A 50 -17.67 0.15 23.00
CA LYS A 50 -17.60 0.10 24.47
C LYS A 50 -16.20 0.38 25.01
N GLU A 51 -15.16 -0.13 24.35
CA GLU A 51 -13.78 0.10 24.80
C GLU A 51 -13.33 1.55 24.54
N ILE A 52 -13.80 2.18 23.47
CA ILE A 52 -13.59 3.62 23.24
C ILE A 52 -14.29 4.46 24.32
N ASP A 53 -15.55 4.14 24.66
CA ASP A 53 -16.28 4.84 25.72
C ASP A 53 -15.56 4.72 27.08
N LEU A 54 -15.06 3.52 27.40
CA LEU A 54 -14.25 3.28 28.61
C LEU A 54 -12.93 4.05 28.55
N LEU A 55 -12.25 4.13 27.39
CA LEU A 55 -11.01 4.88 27.25
C LEU A 55 -11.23 6.37 27.50
N VAL A 56 -12.35 6.96 27.05
CA VAL A 56 -12.72 8.34 27.37
C VAL A 56 -12.88 8.49 28.89
N LEU A 57 -13.67 7.65 29.53
CA LEU A 57 -13.91 7.69 30.97
C LEU A 57 -12.61 7.56 31.79
N ILE A 58 -11.74 6.63 31.42
CA ILE A 58 -10.44 6.41 32.10
C ILE A 58 -9.53 7.62 31.90
N SER A 59 -9.51 8.23 30.70
CA SER A 59 -8.72 9.44 30.44
C SER A 59 -9.17 10.63 31.29
N GLU A 60 -10.48 10.80 31.49
CA GLU A 60 -11.04 11.85 32.38
C GLU A 60 -10.68 11.62 33.86
N LYS A 61 -10.71 10.35 34.32
CA LYS A 61 -10.29 10.00 35.68
C LYS A 61 -8.79 10.17 35.87
N PHE A 62 -7.99 9.83 34.87
CA PHE A 62 -6.55 10.10 34.87
C PHE A 62 -6.27 11.62 34.97
N GLN A 63 -6.97 12.46 34.21
CA GLN A 63 -6.86 13.91 34.31
C GLN A 63 -7.17 14.42 35.71
N LYS A 64 -8.16 13.84 36.38
CA LYS A 64 -8.55 14.17 37.78
C LYS A 64 -7.60 13.58 38.83
N LYS A 65 -6.59 12.83 38.40
CA LYS A 65 -5.64 12.08 39.27
C LYS A 65 -6.31 10.98 40.13
N GLU A 66 -7.45 10.46 39.67
CA GLU A 66 -8.16 9.34 40.29
C GLU A 66 -7.58 7.97 39.89
N LEU A 67 -6.92 7.93 38.72
CA LEU A 67 -6.30 6.72 38.16
C LEU A 67 -4.84 6.99 37.76
N SER A 68 -4.05 5.91 37.67
CA SER A 68 -2.63 5.95 37.31
C SER A 68 -2.40 5.95 35.79
N LYS A 69 -1.17 6.30 35.35
CA LYS A 69 -0.69 6.11 33.97
C LYS A 69 -0.88 4.66 33.52
N LYS A 70 -0.62 3.67 34.40
CA LYS A 70 -0.76 2.26 34.11
C LYS A 70 -2.19 1.84 33.80
N ASP A 71 -3.18 2.41 34.50
CA ASP A 71 -4.59 2.17 34.22
C ASP A 71 -4.97 2.68 32.84
N LEU A 72 -4.47 3.87 32.46
CA LEU A 72 -4.69 4.44 31.13
C LEU A 72 -4.01 3.60 30.04
N GLN A 73 -2.76 3.15 30.24
CA GLN A 73 -2.05 2.25 29.34
C GLN A 73 -2.81 0.95 29.14
N ASN A 74 -3.28 0.31 30.21
CA ASN A 74 -4.03 -0.93 30.14
C ASN A 74 -5.34 -0.77 29.34
N GLN A 75 -6.09 0.33 29.57
CA GLN A 75 -7.32 0.56 28.82
C GLN A 75 -7.06 0.85 27.34
N LEU A 76 -6.01 1.60 27.02
CA LEU A 76 -5.61 1.81 25.61
C LEU A 76 -5.30 0.49 24.93
N GLN A 77 -4.53 -0.40 25.56
CA GLN A 77 -4.22 -1.73 25.01
C GLN A 77 -5.50 -2.55 24.74
N VAL A 78 -6.44 -2.58 25.69
CA VAL A 78 -7.72 -3.29 25.50
C VAL A 78 -8.53 -2.69 24.36
N THR A 79 -8.55 -1.37 24.23
CA THR A 79 -9.22 -0.67 23.12
C THR A 79 -8.56 -1.03 21.78
N ARG A 80 -7.24 -1.04 21.71
CA ARG A 80 -6.48 -1.43 20.52
C ARG A 80 -6.74 -2.89 20.14
N TYR A 81 -6.80 -3.82 21.09
CA TYR A 81 -7.16 -5.22 20.83
C TYR A 81 -8.56 -5.37 20.24
N ALA A 82 -9.53 -4.58 20.73
CA ALA A 82 -10.87 -4.55 20.17
C ALA A 82 -10.88 -3.99 18.74
N PHE A 83 -10.09 -2.94 18.48
CA PHE A 83 -9.90 -2.39 17.13
C PHE A 83 -9.28 -3.43 16.21
N LYS A 84 -8.16 -4.04 16.58
CA LYS A 84 -7.44 -5.05 15.80
C LYS A 84 -8.32 -6.23 15.39
N ARG A 85 -9.26 -6.64 16.26
CA ARG A 85 -10.21 -7.70 15.91
C ARG A 85 -11.22 -7.29 14.83
N ALA A 86 -11.53 -6.00 14.71
CA ALA A 86 -12.45 -5.45 13.70
C ALA A 86 -11.71 -4.85 12.49
N GLU A 87 -10.40 -4.71 12.56
CA GLU A 87 -9.58 -3.94 11.64
C GLU A 87 -9.76 -4.36 10.18
N GLY A 88 -9.69 -5.67 9.88
CA GLY A 88 -9.79 -6.17 8.51
C GLY A 88 -11.07 -5.71 7.81
N VAL A 89 -12.20 -5.75 8.49
CA VAL A 89 -13.48 -5.27 7.93
C VAL A 89 -13.55 -3.74 7.90
N LEU A 90 -13.09 -3.08 8.95
CA LEU A 90 -13.13 -1.61 9.03
C LEU A 90 -12.23 -0.97 7.98
N THR A 91 -11.01 -1.47 7.79
CA THR A 91 -10.08 -0.96 6.78
C THR A 91 -10.51 -1.31 5.35
N TYR A 92 -11.18 -2.45 5.16
CA TYR A 92 -11.71 -2.84 3.86
C TYR A 92 -12.80 -1.89 3.35
N TYR A 93 -13.74 -1.49 4.23
CA TYR A 93 -14.87 -0.64 3.85
C TYR A 93 -14.61 0.87 4.03
N TYR A 94 -13.69 1.26 4.93
CA TYR A 94 -13.47 2.66 5.32
C TYR A 94 -11.98 3.01 5.43
N PRO A 95 -11.13 2.68 4.44
CA PRO A 95 -9.67 2.79 4.57
C PRO A 95 -9.22 4.20 4.93
N LYS A 96 -9.67 5.22 4.21
CA LYS A 96 -9.27 6.62 4.44
C LYS A 96 -9.71 7.15 5.80
N HIS A 97 -10.91 6.77 6.27
CA HIS A 97 -11.40 7.19 7.57
C HIS A 97 -10.59 6.54 8.71
N ILE A 98 -10.30 5.25 8.57
CA ILE A 98 -9.47 4.53 9.55
C ILE A 98 -8.07 5.15 9.60
N GLN A 99 -7.45 5.37 8.45
CA GLN A 99 -6.11 5.95 8.36
C GLN A 99 -6.06 7.38 8.92
N ALA A 100 -7.06 8.21 8.64
CA ALA A 100 -7.01 9.61 9.05
C ALA A 100 -7.38 9.83 10.53
N TYR A 101 -8.35 9.07 11.08
CA TYR A 101 -8.97 9.45 12.35
C TYR A 101 -9.00 8.36 13.42
N ILE A 102 -8.83 7.09 13.05
CA ILE A 102 -8.95 5.98 14.00
C ILE A 102 -7.59 5.36 14.32
N ASN A 103 -6.78 5.06 13.30
CA ASN A 103 -5.48 4.39 13.48
C ASN A 103 -4.45 4.85 12.42
N GLY A 104 -4.32 6.15 12.20
CA GLY A 104 -3.29 6.72 11.32
C GLY A 104 -1.97 6.95 12.03
N ALA A 105 -0.91 7.15 11.25
CA ALA A 105 0.42 7.48 11.75
C ALA A 105 0.39 8.76 12.62
N PRO A 106 1.23 8.86 13.66
CA PRO A 106 1.26 10.01 14.55
C PRO A 106 1.96 11.23 13.92
N LEU A 107 1.69 11.48 12.66
CA LEU A 107 2.27 12.56 11.86
C LEU A 107 1.19 13.47 11.29
N PRO A 108 1.45 14.77 11.12
CA PRO A 108 0.55 15.66 10.40
C PRO A 108 0.34 15.15 8.96
N HIS A 109 -0.91 15.10 8.52
CA HIS A 109 -1.28 14.56 7.21
C HIS A 109 -2.32 15.45 6.52
N PRO A 110 -2.50 15.36 5.19
CA PRO A 110 -3.62 15.99 4.52
C PRO A 110 -4.94 15.50 5.10
N ASP A 111 -5.88 16.40 5.33
CA ASP A 111 -7.23 16.01 5.72
C ASP A 111 -7.97 15.46 4.51
N PRO A 112 -8.29 14.14 4.46
CA PRO A 112 -8.93 13.54 3.29
C PRO A 112 -10.39 14.01 3.12
N PHE A 113 -10.99 14.53 4.20
CA PHE A 113 -12.37 15.00 4.22
C PHE A 113 -12.46 16.42 4.79
N PRO A 114 -11.84 17.42 4.17
CA PRO A 114 -11.81 18.76 4.71
C PRO A 114 -13.22 19.37 4.73
N ILE A 115 -13.76 19.56 5.93
CA ILE A 115 -15.15 19.96 6.17
C ILE A 115 -15.33 21.46 5.94
N LYS A 116 -16.42 21.87 5.27
CA LYS A 116 -16.94 23.22 5.41
C LYS A 116 -17.37 23.42 6.85
N LYS A 117 -16.98 24.53 7.48
CA LYS A 117 -17.18 24.84 8.88
C LYS A 117 -18.61 24.64 9.43
N ASN A 118 -19.61 24.54 8.55
CA ASN A 118 -21.03 24.36 8.83
C ASN A 118 -21.66 23.19 8.04
N ALA A 119 -20.86 22.24 7.53
CA ALA A 119 -21.45 21.09 6.84
C ALA A 119 -22.16 20.20 7.87
N PRO A 120 -23.42 19.83 7.62
CA PRO A 120 -24.05 18.78 8.40
C PRO A 120 -23.25 17.50 8.23
N ASP A 121 -23.38 16.62 9.16
CA ASP A 121 -22.77 15.32 9.33
C ASP A 121 -22.28 14.68 8.00
N TYR A 122 -21.07 15.03 7.56
CA TYR A 122 -20.54 14.64 6.24
C TYR A 122 -20.21 13.16 6.16
N TYR A 123 -20.34 12.42 7.26
CA TYR A 123 -20.29 10.98 7.32
C TYR A 123 -21.60 10.29 6.89
N VAL A 124 -22.67 11.05 6.71
CA VAL A 124 -23.94 10.47 6.27
C VAL A 124 -23.99 10.46 4.76
N MET A 125 -23.85 9.27 4.17
CA MET A 125 -24.02 9.08 2.73
C MET A 125 -25.46 8.77 2.39
N THR A 126 -25.90 9.22 1.21
CA THR A 126 -27.17 8.74 0.65
C THR A 126 -27.06 7.24 0.29
N PRO A 127 -28.18 6.50 0.25
CA PRO A 127 -28.17 5.10 -0.16
C PRO A 127 -27.53 4.89 -1.55
N GLU A 128 -27.71 5.83 -2.46
CA GLU A 128 -27.16 5.80 -3.82
C GLU A 128 -25.64 6.00 -3.79
N ALA A 129 -25.14 6.96 -3.02
CA ALA A 129 -23.71 7.18 -2.84
C ALA A 129 -23.06 5.98 -2.17
N TYR A 130 -23.71 5.37 -1.16
CA TYR A 130 -23.25 4.16 -0.51
C TYR A 130 -23.10 2.99 -1.47
N LYS A 131 -24.09 2.75 -2.33
CA LYS A 131 -24.02 1.68 -3.33
C LYS A 131 -22.88 1.86 -4.33
N LYS A 132 -22.57 3.11 -4.68
CA LYS A 132 -21.47 3.43 -5.62
C LYS A 132 -20.09 3.37 -4.98
N SER A 133 -19.99 3.53 -3.67
CA SER A 133 -18.71 3.63 -2.96
C SER A 133 -18.20 2.29 -2.41
N LEU A 134 -18.94 1.20 -2.59
CA LEU A 134 -18.52 -0.12 -2.11
C LEU A 134 -17.60 -0.84 -3.10
N PRO A 135 -16.46 -1.37 -2.64
CA PRO A 135 -15.85 -1.36 -1.32
C PRO A 135 -15.05 -0.09 -1.01
N LEU A 136 -15.19 0.93 -1.84
CA LEU A 136 -14.50 2.19 -1.70
C LEU A 136 -14.86 2.88 -0.37
N ASP A 137 -14.02 3.81 0.05
CA ASP A 137 -14.29 4.61 1.24
C ASP A 137 -15.58 5.40 1.10
N MET A 138 -16.64 4.94 1.74
CA MET A 138 -17.95 5.54 1.66
C MET A 138 -18.05 6.91 2.31
N LEU A 139 -17.00 7.36 3.00
CA LEU A 139 -16.93 8.69 3.58
C LEU A 139 -16.28 9.70 2.64
N ASP A 140 -15.74 9.24 1.52
CA ASP A 140 -15.31 10.10 0.43
C ASP A 140 -16.53 10.60 -0.34
N LEU A 141 -16.94 11.81 -0.07
CA LEU A 141 -18.06 12.44 -0.75
C LEU A 141 -17.70 13.00 -2.13
N GLY A 142 -16.49 12.76 -2.64
CA GLY A 142 -16.06 12.94 -4.04
C GLY A 142 -16.05 14.35 -4.61
N HIS A 143 -16.53 15.36 -3.89
CA HIS A 143 -16.63 16.73 -4.39
C HIS A 143 -16.19 17.73 -3.34
N TYR A 144 -14.89 17.72 -3.12
CA TYR A 144 -14.30 18.64 -2.21
C TYR A 144 -13.81 19.90 -2.95
N SER A 145 -14.38 21.04 -2.65
CA SER A 145 -14.00 22.34 -3.25
C SER A 145 -13.26 23.27 -2.29
N GLY A 146 -12.71 22.73 -1.21
CA GLY A 146 -12.00 23.50 -0.22
C GLY A 146 -10.50 23.61 -0.48
N LYS A 147 -9.83 24.50 0.25
CA LYS A 147 -8.36 24.56 0.25
C LYS A 147 -7.83 23.32 0.96
N PRO A 148 -6.79 22.68 0.41
CA PRO A 148 -6.06 21.64 1.10
C PRO A 148 -5.67 22.12 2.50
N ARG A 149 -5.79 21.25 3.48
CA ARG A 149 -5.38 21.58 4.85
C ARG A 149 -4.75 20.38 5.53
N VAL A 150 -3.94 20.69 6.53
CA VAL A 150 -3.23 19.70 7.33
C VAL A 150 -4.11 19.37 8.55
N ALA A 151 -4.37 18.08 8.76
CA ALA A 151 -4.91 17.54 9.99
C ALA A 151 -3.78 17.27 10.98
N ALA A 152 -4.03 17.52 12.26
CA ALA A 152 -3.12 17.13 13.32
C ALA A 152 -3.21 15.62 13.56
N PRO A 153 -2.12 14.99 14.04
CA PRO A 153 -2.15 13.57 14.40
C PRO A 153 -3.22 13.25 15.44
N GLU A 154 -3.98 12.19 15.20
CA GLU A 154 -5.03 11.71 16.11
C GLU A 154 -5.26 10.19 15.92
N GLY A 155 -6.10 9.61 16.77
CA GLY A 155 -6.39 8.17 16.73
C GLY A 155 -5.48 7.34 17.64
N LEU A 156 -5.55 6.02 17.43
CA LEU A 156 -4.96 5.04 18.34
C LEU A 156 -3.43 5.02 18.31
N GLN A 157 -2.79 5.26 17.17
CA GLN A 157 -1.32 5.31 17.11
C GLN A 157 -0.77 6.55 17.85
N THR A 158 -1.40 7.71 17.64
CA THR A 158 -1.02 8.94 18.36
C THR A 158 -1.21 8.79 19.89
N LEU A 159 -2.28 8.10 20.31
CA LEU A 159 -2.48 7.80 21.73
C LEU A 159 -1.44 6.81 22.26
N ASP A 160 -1.05 5.82 21.46
CA ASP A 160 0.00 4.86 21.83
C ASP A 160 1.33 5.56 22.05
N GLU A 161 1.76 6.39 21.11
CA GLU A 161 2.99 7.16 21.22
C GLU A 161 3.00 8.04 22.46
N LEU A 162 1.98 8.88 22.65
CA LEU A 162 1.93 9.81 23.76
C LEU A 162 1.84 9.16 25.14
N ILE A 163 1.11 8.04 25.27
CA ILE A 163 0.87 7.39 26.55
C ILE A 163 2.04 6.47 26.95
N PHE A 164 2.73 5.89 25.98
CA PHE A 164 3.81 4.96 26.28
C PHE A 164 5.22 5.58 26.24
N SER A 165 5.46 6.55 25.35
CA SER A 165 6.80 7.14 25.17
C SER A 165 7.07 8.35 26.06
N GLU A 166 6.06 9.15 26.43
CA GLU A 166 6.24 10.36 27.22
C GLU A 166 6.25 10.08 28.73
N ASP A 167 7.25 10.62 29.45
CA ASP A 167 7.29 10.56 30.93
C ASP A 167 6.24 11.47 31.58
N ASN A 168 6.03 12.66 31.04
CA ASN A 168 5.03 13.64 31.47
C ASN A 168 3.92 13.77 30.45
N ILE A 169 2.82 13.09 30.68
CA ILE A 169 1.66 13.09 29.80
C ILE A 169 0.80 14.35 30.02
N ASP A 170 0.55 15.10 28.95
CA ASP A 170 -0.49 16.13 28.95
C ASP A 170 -1.89 15.49 29.01
N SER A 171 -2.43 15.41 30.22
CA SER A 171 -3.73 14.78 30.48
C SER A 171 -4.89 15.48 29.77
N GLN A 172 -4.81 16.81 29.52
CA GLN A 172 -5.83 17.54 28.77
C GLN A 172 -5.80 17.16 27.29
N LYS A 173 -4.58 17.00 26.72
CA LYS A 173 -4.40 16.53 25.34
C LYS A 173 -4.97 15.12 25.18
N ILE A 174 -4.72 14.22 26.14
CA ILE A 174 -5.25 12.84 26.09
C ILE A 174 -6.77 12.82 26.11
N VAL A 175 -7.44 13.54 27.05
CA VAL A 175 -8.92 13.62 27.09
C VAL A 175 -9.48 14.15 25.77
N ARG A 176 -8.85 15.18 25.21
CA ARG A 176 -9.26 15.73 23.91
C ARG A 176 -9.14 14.68 22.79
N LEU A 177 -8.03 13.94 22.72
CA LEU A 177 -7.80 12.94 21.67
C LEU A 177 -8.73 11.74 21.80
N THR A 178 -8.97 11.24 23.01
CA THR A 178 -9.90 10.12 23.24
C THR A 178 -11.35 10.51 22.93
N THR A 179 -11.76 11.75 23.28
CA THR A 179 -13.07 12.28 22.91
C THR A 179 -13.22 12.46 21.39
N ARG A 180 -12.15 12.88 20.70
CA ARG A 180 -12.14 12.96 19.22
C ARG A 180 -12.22 11.59 18.57
N LEU A 181 -11.47 10.60 19.06
CA LEU A 181 -11.57 9.22 18.61
C LEU A 181 -13.02 8.70 18.71
N GLN A 182 -13.69 8.91 19.86
CA GLN A 182 -15.09 8.56 20.05
C GLN A 182 -15.99 9.26 19.03
N ARG A 183 -15.79 10.57 18.85
CA ARG A 183 -16.58 11.39 17.90
C ARG A 183 -16.45 10.89 16.47
N PHE A 184 -15.28 10.47 16.02
CA PHE A 184 -15.07 9.94 14.68
C PHE A 184 -15.54 8.48 14.55
N TYR A 185 -15.52 7.71 15.63
CA TYR A 185 -15.98 6.34 15.62
C TYR A 185 -17.51 6.19 15.56
N ILE A 186 -18.28 7.05 16.25
CA ILE A 186 -19.75 6.98 16.30
C ILE A 186 -20.41 6.95 14.91
N PRO A 187 -20.12 7.86 13.98
CA PRO A 187 -20.69 7.79 12.63
C PRO A 187 -20.23 6.56 11.86
N LEU A 188 -18.98 6.14 11.98
CA LEU A 188 -18.46 4.92 11.37
C LEU A 188 -19.23 3.68 11.86
N GLU A 189 -19.42 3.54 13.16
CA GLU A 189 -20.21 2.47 13.78
C GLU A 189 -21.65 2.45 13.24
N LYS A 190 -22.29 3.63 13.17
CA LYS A 190 -23.64 3.77 12.61
C LYS A 190 -23.71 3.31 11.16
N HIS A 191 -22.73 3.71 10.34
CA HIS A 191 -22.70 3.34 8.93
C HIS A 191 -22.55 1.84 8.74
N ILE A 192 -21.62 1.20 9.42
CA ILE A 192 -21.39 -0.25 9.28
C ILE A 192 -22.59 -1.05 9.78
N LYS A 193 -23.29 -0.59 10.84
CA LYS A 193 -24.51 -1.20 11.34
C LYS A 193 -25.72 -1.02 10.41
N ASN A 194 -25.74 0.03 9.59
CA ASN A 194 -26.76 0.24 8.58
C ASN A 194 -26.54 -0.58 7.31
N ARG A 195 -25.37 -1.20 7.15
CA ARG A 195 -25.07 -2.08 6.04
C ARG A 195 -25.89 -3.36 6.17
N LYS A 196 -26.75 -3.64 5.17
CA LYS A 196 -27.69 -4.78 5.22
C LYS A 196 -26.99 -6.13 4.98
N PHE A 197 -25.93 -6.13 4.17
CA PHE A 197 -25.29 -7.34 3.69
C PHE A 197 -23.76 -7.23 3.75
N PHE A 198 -23.11 -8.32 4.16
CA PHE A 198 -21.69 -8.58 4.04
C PHE A 198 -21.55 -9.84 3.18
N TYR A 199 -21.00 -9.71 1.99
CA TYR A 199 -20.89 -10.83 1.07
C TYR A 199 -19.67 -11.70 1.39
N ASP A 200 -19.79 -13.00 1.10
CA ASP A 200 -18.72 -13.99 1.32
C ASP A 200 -17.40 -13.55 0.67
N PHE A 201 -17.46 -13.07 -0.57
CA PHE A 201 -16.29 -12.64 -1.31
C PHE A 201 -15.65 -11.38 -0.70
N GLU A 202 -16.43 -10.42 -0.20
CA GLU A 202 -15.91 -9.22 0.45
C GLU A 202 -15.19 -9.55 1.76
N LEU A 203 -15.77 -10.44 2.58
CA LEU A 203 -15.16 -10.84 3.85
C LEU A 203 -13.91 -11.70 3.65
N LEU A 204 -13.88 -12.52 2.60
CA LEU A 204 -12.68 -13.28 2.24
C LEU A 204 -11.58 -12.37 1.73
N GLU A 205 -11.91 -11.37 0.90
CA GLU A 205 -10.95 -10.34 0.46
C GLU A 205 -10.45 -9.52 1.65
N ALA A 206 -11.34 -9.03 2.51
CA ALA A 206 -10.96 -8.31 3.73
C ALA A 206 -10.03 -9.15 4.61
N SER A 207 -10.28 -10.45 4.72
CA SER A 207 -9.42 -11.38 5.46
C SER A 207 -8.04 -11.54 4.83
N ARG A 208 -7.95 -11.67 3.50
CA ARG A 208 -6.66 -11.77 2.80
C ARG A 208 -5.88 -10.48 2.84
N LEU A 209 -6.54 -9.34 2.67
CA LEU A 209 -5.92 -8.01 2.81
C LEU A 209 -5.42 -7.78 4.24
N GLU A 210 -6.16 -8.27 5.25
CA GLU A 210 -5.69 -8.19 6.64
C GLU A 210 -4.43 -9.03 6.87
N LEU A 211 -4.27 -10.20 6.23
CA LEU A 211 -3.01 -10.95 6.30
C LEU A 211 -1.84 -10.18 5.68
N ILE A 212 -2.05 -9.50 4.55
CA ILE A 212 -1.05 -8.60 3.96
C ILE A 212 -0.71 -7.49 4.96
N ARG A 213 -1.71 -6.84 5.56
CA ARG A 213 -1.53 -5.76 6.52
C ARG A 213 -0.79 -6.21 7.78
N VAL A 214 -1.20 -7.35 8.36
CA VAL A 214 -0.54 -7.96 9.52
C VAL A 214 0.95 -8.14 9.29
N PHE A 215 1.32 -8.65 8.12
CA PHE A 215 2.72 -8.86 7.79
C PHE A 215 3.45 -7.56 7.45
N SER A 216 2.89 -6.73 6.57
CA SER A 216 3.61 -5.56 6.03
C SER A 216 3.66 -4.36 6.99
N MET A 217 2.73 -4.27 7.94
CA MET A 217 2.63 -3.17 8.90
C MET A 217 2.56 -3.68 10.35
N GLY A 218 1.70 -4.67 10.63
CA GLY A 218 1.44 -5.14 11.99
C GLY A 218 2.68 -5.59 12.75
N VAL A 219 3.51 -6.46 12.17
CA VAL A 219 4.73 -6.98 12.84
C VAL A 219 5.92 -6.00 12.85
N THR A 220 5.80 -4.85 12.19
CA THR A 220 6.91 -3.87 12.07
C THR A 220 6.96 -2.86 13.21
N GLY A 221 5.91 -2.79 14.03
CA GLY A 221 5.74 -1.75 15.04
C GLY A 221 5.09 -0.47 14.50
N PHE A 222 4.76 -0.40 13.21
CA PHE A 222 4.11 0.76 12.57
C PHE A 222 2.87 1.23 13.35
N ASP A 223 2.03 0.31 13.80
CA ASP A 223 0.81 0.63 14.54
C ASP A 223 1.03 0.97 16.01
N THR A 224 2.20 0.65 16.58
CA THR A 224 2.48 0.71 18.03
C THR A 224 3.81 1.42 18.32
N PRO A 225 3.96 2.69 17.88
CA PRO A 225 5.24 3.39 17.93
C PRO A 225 5.78 3.61 19.36
N GLY A 226 4.89 3.71 20.35
CA GLY A 226 5.27 3.92 21.74
C GLY A 226 5.34 2.63 22.55
N SER A 227 4.38 1.72 22.41
CA SER A 227 4.29 0.52 23.24
C SER A 227 5.07 -0.67 22.71
N LEU A 228 5.39 -0.73 21.41
CA LEU A 228 5.92 -1.89 20.69
C LEU A 228 5.14 -3.20 20.92
N ASN A 229 3.83 -3.10 21.23
CA ASN A 229 2.96 -4.23 21.53
C ASN A 229 2.45 -4.96 20.26
N ALA A 230 3.15 -4.76 19.15
CA ALA A 230 2.79 -5.18 17.81
C ALA A 230 2.42 -6.67 17.72
N ILE A 231 3.23 -7.56 18.28
CA ILE A 231 3.04 -9.02 18.14
C ILE A 231 1.77 -9.48 18.86
N THR A 232 1.45 -8.91 20.01
CA THR A 232 0.19 -9.19 20.71
C THR A 232 -1.01 -8.67 19.92
N GLU A 233 -0.91 -7.51 19.30
CA GLU A 233 -1.97 -6.95 18.46
C GLU A 233 -2.24 -7.80 17.21
N VAL A 234 -1.21 -8.29 16.55
CA VAL A 234 -1.32 -9.23 15.42
C VAL A 234 -2.16 -10.45 15.76
N LYS A 235 -2.04 -10.99 16.99
CA LYS A 235 -2.88 -12.09 17.45
C LYS A 235 -4.37 -11.73 17.44
N HIS A 236 -4.72 -10.50 17.79
CA HIS A 236 -6.11 -10.03 17.77
C HIS A 236 -6.63 -9.79 16.35
N SER A 237 -5.81 -9.26 15.42
CA SER A 237 -6.14 -9.18 14.01
C SER A 237 -6.45 -10.54 13.42
N LEU A 238 -5.59 -11.53 13.66
CA LEU A 238 -5.79 -12.90 13.15
C LEU A 238 -7.01 -13.60 13.76
N LYS A 239 -7.37 -13.30 15.00
CA LYS A 239 -8.63 -13.76 15.58
C LYS A 239 -9.86 -13.12 14.91
N GLY A 240 -9.74 -11.88 14.44
CA GLY A 240 -10.77 -11.23 13.60
C GLY A 240 -10.95 -11.97 12.27
N VAL A 241 -9.86 -12.29 11.60
CA VAL A 241 -9.86 -13.09 10.37
C VAL A 241 -10.48 -14.47 10.61
N GLU A 242 -10.06 -15.18 11.66
CA GLU A 242 -10.58 -16.51 12.03
C GLU A 242 -12.10 -16.50 12.26
N ASP A 243 -12.64 -15.44 12.88
CA ASP A 243 -14.09 -15.31 13.12
C ASP A 243 -14.89 -15.37 11.81
N TYR A 244 -14.41 -14.71 10.73
CA TYR A 244 -15.09 -14.72 9.43
C TYR A 244 -14.87 -16.03 8.69
N ILE A 245 -13.65 -16.55 8.69
CA ILE A 245 -13.30 -17.79 8.00
C ILE A 245 -14.05 -18.99 8.62
N ASN A 246 -14.30 -18.97 9.92
CA ASN A 246 -15.10 -20.02 10.59
C ASN A 246 -16.50 -20.17 9.99
N LEU A 247 -17.14 -19.09 9.55
CA LEU A 247 -18.43 -19.17 8.85
C LEU A 247 -18.29 -19.68 7.40
N LEU A 248 -17.24 -19.27 6.70
CA LEU A 248 -16.99 -19.74 5.34
C LEU A 248 -16.67 -21.23 5.29
N LYS A 249 -15.92 -21.74 6.27
CA LYS A 249 -15.55 -23.16 6.38
C LYS A 249 -16.75 -24.11 6.38
N GLU A 250 -17.90 -23.70 6.89
CA GLU A 250 -19.10 -24.53 6.89
C GLU A 250 -19.56 -24.95 5.50
N LYS A 251 -19.08 -24.23 4.44
CA LYS A 251 -19.37 -24.52 3.05
C LYS A 251 -18.27 -25.31 2.34
N CYS A 252 -17.13 -25.49 2.99
CA CYS A 252 -15.94 -26.11 2.42
C CYS A 252 -15.89 -27.62 2.66
N SER A 253 -15.04 -28.32 1.93
CA SER A 253 -14.72 -29.74 2.16
C SER A 253 -14.03 -29.96 3.50
N LEU A 254 -14.16 -31.15 4.07
CA LEU A 254 -13.51 -31.53 5.33
C LEU A 254 -11.97 -31.36 5.28
N ASN A 255 -11.36 -31.61 4.13
CA ASN A 255 -9.92 -31.43 3.94
C ASN A 255 -9.54 -29.95 4.07
N SER A 256 -10.25 -29.07 3.39
CA SER A 256 -10.04 -27.61 3.44
C SER A 256 -10.25 -27.07 4.86
N VAL A 257 -11.30 -27.52 5.55
CA VAL A 257 -11.57 -27.19 6.96
C VAL A 257 -10.40 -27.60 7.84
N SER A 258 -9.98 -28.88 7.78
CA SER A 258 -8.89 -29.40 8.63
C SER A 258 -7.57 -28.68 8.42
N ARG A 259 -7.23 -28.35 7.15
CA ARG A 259 -6.02 -27.60 6.81
C ARG A 259 -6.08 -26.16 7.35
N THR A 260 -7.22 -25.50 7.18
CA THR A 260 -7.45 -24.14 7.68
C THR A 260 -7.32 -24.07 9.20
N ASP A 261 -7.99 -25.00 9.92
CA ASP A 261 -7.93 -25.08 11.39
C ASP A 261 -6.49 -25.31 11.87
N ARG A 262 -5.76 -26.20 11.21
CA ARG A 262 -4.35 -26.45 11.53
C ARG A 262 -3.49 -25.20 11.35
N LEU A 263 -3.67 -24.44 10.27
CA LEU A 263 -2.90 -23.22 10.03
C LEU A 263 -3.17 -22.16 11.10
N PHE A 264 -4.42 -21.89 11.43
CA PHE A 264 -4.76 -20.96 12.52
C PHE A 264 -4.17 -21.41 13.86
N TYR A 265 -4.26 -22.71 14.17
CA TYR A 265 -3.66 -23.25 15.38
C TYR A 265 -2.14 -23.03 15.44
N LEU A 266 -1.41 -23.31 14.34
CA LEU A 266 0.04 -23.15 14.27
C LEU A 266 0.45 -21.68 14.39
N VAL A 267 -0.28 -20.77 13.75
CA VAL A 267 -0.09 -19.33 13.87
C VAL A 267 -0.28 -18.86 15.31
N ASP A 268 -1.37 -19.26 15.97
CA ASP A 268 -1.65 -18.88 17.36
C ASP A 268 -0.58 -19.42 18.31
N GLU A 269 -0.17 -20.68 18.13
CA GLU A 269 0.91 -21.30 18.92
C GLU A 269 2.25 -20.56 18.76
N TYR A 270 2.59 -20.17 17.53
CA TYR A 270 3.82 -19.40 17.26
C TYR A 270 3.79 -18.04 17.96
N LEU A 271 2.71 -17.29 17.82
CA LEU A 271 2.53 -15.97 18.43
C LEU A 271 2.49 -16.03 19.97
N GLN A 272 1.99 -17.13 20.56
CA GLN A 272 2.03 -17.32 22.00
C GLN A 272 3.45 -17.54 22.53
N LYS A 273 4.31 -18.21 21.76
CA LYS A 273 5.70 -18.51 22.15
C LYS A 273 6.67 -17.37 21.87
N HIS A 274 6.35 -16.49 20.93
CA HIS A 274 7.24 -15.44 20.45
C HIS A 274 6.54 -14.06 20.55
N GLN A 275 6.48 -13.48 21.74
CA GLN A 275 5.75 -12.24 22.01
C GLN A 275 6.66 -11.00 22.01
N GLU A 276 7.99 -11.20 22.19
CA GLU A 276 8.95 -10.12 22.30
C GLU A 276 9.25 -9.49 20.94
N PHE A 277 9.01 -8.20 20.77
CA PHE A 277 9.14 -7.46 19.52
C PHE A 277 10.54 -7.59 18.90
N GLU A 278 11.59 -7.39 19.70
CA GLU A 278 12.97 -7.36 19.22
C GLU A 278 13.46 -8.71 18.71
N SER A 279 13.08 -9.80 19.37
CA SER A 279 13.52 -11.16 19.03
C SER A 279 12.57 -11.91 18.09
N PHE A 280 11.46 -11.29 17.69
CA PHE A 280 10.47 -11.93 16.81
C PHE A 280 11.06 -12.23 15.43
N ASP A 281 11.02 -13.48 14.99
CA ASP A 281 11.48 -13.89 13.66
C ASP A 281 10.37 -13.65 12.62
N ARG A 282 10.38 -12.45 12.02
CA ARG A 282 9.41 -11.99 11.03
C ARG A 282 9.50 -12.77 9.73
N LEU A 283 10.70 -13.27 9.38
CA LEU A 283 10.88 -14.07 8.17
C LEU A 283 10.28 -15.46 8.31
N ALA A 284 10.49 -16.12 9.46
CA ALA A 284 9.84 -17.38 9.77
C ALA A 284 8.31 -17.20 9.86
N PHE A 285 7.84 -16.14 10.51
CA PHE A 285 6.43 -15.82 10.60
C PHE A 285 5.77 -15.65 9.23
N LEU A 286 6.41 -14.91 8.31
CA LEU A 286 5.93 -14.78 6.93
C LEU A 286 5.85 -16.15 6.25
N LYS A 287 7.02 -16.81 6.12
CA LYS A 287 7.19 -17.96 5.25
C LYS A 287 6.43 -19.19 5.72
N ASP A 288 6.45 -19.45 7.03
CA ASP A 288 5.96 -20.70 7.59
C ASP A 288 4.51 -20.60 8.13
N TYR A 289 3.97 -19.38 8.27
CA TYR A 289 2.66 -19.16 8.88
C TYR A 289 1.74 -18.25 8.04
N VAL A 290 2.12 -16.98 7.78
CA VAL A 290 1.21 -16.02 7.13
C VAL A 290 0.99 -16.36 5.66
N ASP A 291 2.04 -16.63 4.91
CA ASP A 291 1.94 -16.92 3.48
C ASP A 291 1.20 -18.23 3.19
N PRO A 292 1.42 -19.35 3.93
CA PRO A 292 0.58 -20.54 3.83
C PRO A 292 -0.90 -20.30 4.17
N LEU A 293 -1.20 -19.45 5.17
CA LEU A 293 -2.57 -19.08 5.50
C LEU A 293 -3.19 -18.23 4.39
N TYR A 294 -2.44 -17.28 3.83
CA TYR A 294 -2.87 -16.47 2.69
C TYR A 294 -3.20 -17.33 1.46
N ALA A 295 -2.36 -18.32 1.15
CA ALA A 295 -2.60 -19.28 0.08
C ALA A 295 -3.87 -20.11 0.34
N GLN A 296 -4.04 -20.64 1.59
CA GLN A 296 -5.21 -21.42 1.97
C GLN A 296 -6.52 -20.63 1.80
N LEU A 297 -6.54 -19.34 2.15
CA LEU A 297 -7.72 -18.49 1.91
C LEU A 297 -7.99 -18.30 0.41
N GLY A 298 -6.94 -18.31 -0.44
CA GLY A 298 -7.08 -18.35 -1.89
C GLY A 298 -7.72 -19.65 -2.38
N GLU A 299 -7.31 -20.81 -1.84
CA GLU A 299 -7.93 -22.11 -2.15
C GLU A 299 -9.41 -22.14 -1.74
N ILE A 300 -9.79 -21.54 -0.60
CA ILE A 300 -11.21 -21.39 -0.20
C ILE A 300 -12.00 -20.57 -1.21
N LYS A 301 -11.41 -19.48 -1.75
CA LYS A 301 -12.03 -18.67 -2.81
C LYS A 301 -12.37 -19.52 -4.04
N GLU A 302 -11.41 -20.31 -4.50
CA GLU A 302 -11.58 -21.19 -5.67
C GLU A 302 -12.59 -22.30 -5.39
N GLU A 303 -12.49 -22.99 -4.24
CA GLU A 303 -13.41 -24.06 -3.83
C GLU A 303 -14.87 -23.59 -3.79
N LEU A 304 -15.11 -22.38 -3.26
CA LEU A 304 -16.44 -21.78 -3.16
C LEU A 304 -16.87 -21.00 -4.42
N ASN A 305 -16.00 -20.94 -5.45
CA ASN A 305 -16.21 -20.18 -6.68
C ASN A 305 -16.64 -18.73 -6.41
N LEU A 306 -15.94 -18.07 -5.50
CA LEU A 306 -16.25 -16.68 -5.12
C LEU A 306 -15.67 -15.71 -6.14
N THR A 307 -16.47 -14.74 -6.56
CA THR A 307 -16.02 -13.63 -7.39
C THR A 307 -15.08 -12.71 -6.60
N SER A 308 -14.44 -11.75 -7.28
CA SER A 308 -13.78 -10.63 -6.61
C SER A 308 -14.69 -9.39 -6.61
N THR A 309 -14.42 -8.47 -5.71
CA THR A 309 -15.08 -7.17 -5.66
C THR A 309 -14.88 -6.40 -6.97
N ALA A 310 -13.66 -6.37 -7.48
CA ALA A 310 -13.34 -5.74 -8.76
C ALA A 310 -14.18 -6.33 -9.90
N ASN A 311 -14.21 -7.66 -10.03
CA ASN A 311 -15.04 -8.32 -11.06
C ASN A 311 -16.54 -8.06 -10.86
N LYS A 312 -17.00 -8.05 -9.61
CA LYS A 312 -18.42 -7.81 -9.29
C LYS A 312 -18.90 -6.43 -9.73
N TYR A 313 -18.04 -5.42 -9.62
CA TYR A 313 -18.40 -4.03 -9.93
C TYR A 313 -17.79 -3.52 -11.24
N GLY A 314 -17.03 -4.34 -11.96
CA GLY A 314 -16.41 -3.98 -13.24
C GLY A 314 -15.25 -2.99 -13.08
N GLU A 315 -14.48 -3.10 -12.01
CA GLU A 315 -13.35 -2.24 -11.69
C GLU A 315 -12.01 -2.98 -11.83
N VAL A 316 -10.93 -2.24 -11.96
CA VAL A 316 -9.57 -2.78 -11.96
C VAL A 316 -9.04 -2.75 -10.53
N SER A 317 -8.57 -3.89 -10.01
CA SER A 317 -7.95 -3.98 -8.69
C SER A 317 -6.46 -3.70 -8.77
N SER A 318 -5.89 -3.02 -7.75
CA SER A 318 -4.45 -2.83 -7.58
C SER A 318 -3.71 -4.12 -7.22
N TRP A 319 -4.40 -5.09 -6.62
CA TRP A 319 -3.85 -6.39 -6.24
C TRP A 319 -4.61 -7.54 -6.90
N ASN A 320 -3.90 -8.64 -7.14
CA ASN A 320 -4.46 -9.83 -7.75
C ASN A 320 -5.08 -10.74 -6.68
N THR A 321 -6.41 -10.81 -6.66
CA THR A 321 -7.15 -11.66 -5.72
C THR A 321 -6.93 -13.16 -5.91
N ASN A 322 -6.26 -13.58 -6.99
CA ASN A 322 -5.91 -14.98 -7.27
C ASN A 322 -4.44 -15.31 -6.95
N SER A 323 -3.66 -14.33 -6.47
CA SER A 323 -2.26 -14.58 -6.06
C SER A 323 -2.18 -15.64 -4.96
N THR A 324 -1.19 -16.53 -5.04
CA THR A 324 -1.02 -17.65 -4.09
C THR A 324 -0.02 -17.33 -2.98
N SER A 325 0.70 -16.21 -3.08
CA SER A 325 1.69 -15.76 -2.11
C SER A 325 1.71 -14.23 -2.05
N ILE A 326 2.00 -13.67 -0.88
CA ILE A 326 2.25 -12.23 -0.72
C ILE A 326 3.50 -11.78 -1.48
N PHE A 327 4.41 -12.69 -1.78
CA PHE A 327 5.60 -12.47 -2.60
C PHE A 327 5.49 -13.05 -4.01
N SER A 328 4.26 -13.28 -4.50
CA SER A 328 4.03 -13.64 -5.91
C SER A 328 4.45 -12.52 -6.85
N GLU A 329 5.04 -12.86 -7.99
CA GLU A 329 5.34 -11.90 -9.07
C GLU A 329 4.07 -11.21 -9.59
N GLU A 330 2.91 -11.85 -9.41
CA GLU A 330 1.62 -11.41 -9.86
C GLU A 330 0.75 -10.81 -8.75
N LEU A 331 1.31 -10.57 -7.54
CA LEU A 331 0.52 -10.01 -6.44
C LEU A 331 -0.11 -8.66 -6.82
N LEU A 332 0.67 -7.79 -7.45
CA LEU A 332 0.22 -6.46 -7.85
C LEU A 332 -0.18 -6.45 -9.33
N ASN A 333 -1.25 -5.75 -9.65
CA ASN A 333 -1.72 -5.57 -11.00
C ASN A 333 -1.11 -4.29 -11.63
N PRO A 334 -0.18 -4.38 -12.57
CA PRO A 334 0.46 -3.20 -13.15
C PRO A 334 -0.50 -2.31 -13.96
N TYR A 335 -1.57 -2.88 -14.49
CA TYR A 335 -2.56 -2.14 -15.28
C TYR A 335 -3.49 -1.26 -14.43
N TYR A 336 -3.46 -1.40 -13.10
CA TYR A 336 -4.12 -0.48 -12.19
C TYR A 336 -3.47 0.92 -12.19
N TYR A 337 -2.16 0.99 -12.43
CA TYR A 337 -1.35 2.21 -12.33
C TYR A 337 -1.06 2.87 -13.70
N SER A 338 -1.78 2.49 -14.75
CA SER A 338 -1.59 2.94 -16.13
C SER A 338 -2.94 3.06 -16.83
N PHE A 339 -3.03 3.88 -17.86
CA PHE A 339 -4.19 3.89 -18.75
C PHE A 339 -4.19 2.73 -19.76
N LEU A 340 -3.06 2.03 -19.89
CA LEU A 340 -3.00 0.83 -20.72
C LEU A 340 -3.79 -0.29 -20.03
N LYS A 341 -4.75 -0.86 -20.75
CA LYS A 341 -5.50 -2.01 -20.25
C LYS A 341 -4.79 -3.32 -20.59
N GLU A 342 -5.00 -4.33 -19.76
CA GLU A 342 -4.38 -5.64 -19.94
C GLU A 342 -4.69 -6.25 -21.31
N GLU A 343 -5.92 -6.15 -21.77
CA GLU A 343 -6.37 -6.66 -23.08
C GLU A 343 -5.81 -5.89 -24.29
N GLU A 344 -5.24 -4.71 -24.06
CA GLU A 344 -4.60 -3.89 -25.10
C GLU A 344 -3.08 -4.10 -25.16
N ASP A 345 -2.48 -4.71 -24.11
CA ASP A 345 -1.04 -4.96 -24.07
C ASP A 345 -0.67 -6.18 -24.91
N SER A 346 0.33 -6.03 -25.77
CA SER A 346 0.82 -7.08 -26.65
C SER A 346 2.35 -7.04 -26.80
N ALA A 347 2.91 -8.12 -27.34
CA ALA A 347 4.33 -8.18 -27.65
C ALA A 347 4.75 -7.12 -28.70
N GLU A 348 3.88 -6.88 -29.67
CA GLU A 348 4.08 -5.89 -30.74
C GLU A 348 4.07 -4.47 -30.17
N LEU A 349 3.09 -4.14 -29.30
CA LEU A 349 3.03 -2.86 -28.60
C LEU A 349 4.28 -2.63 -27.75
N ARG A 350 4.71 -3.66 -27.02
CA ARG A 350 5.91 -3.61 -26.19
C ARG A 350 7.19 -3.41 -27.01
N ASN A 351 7.29 -4.06 -28.15
CA ASN A 351 8.42 -3.90 -29.07
C ASN A 351 8.46 -2.50 -29.68
N LEU A 352 7.30 -1.95 -30.06
CA LEU A 352 7.18 -0.54 -30.47
C LEU A 352 7.65 0.39 -29.35
N GLY A 353 7.17 0.20 -28.12
CA GLY A 353 7.59 0.96 -26.95
C GLY A 353 9.09 0.89 -26.69
N LYS A 354 9.67 -0.32 -26.80
CA LYS A 354 11.12 -0.51 -26.69
C LYS A 354 11.88 0.27 -27.75
N LYS A 355 11.44 0.22 -29.01
CA LYS A 355 12.08 1.00 -30.07
C LYS A 355 12.03 2.50 -29.80
N LEU A 356 10.89 3.02 -29.39
CA LEU A 356 10.73 4.43 -29.01
C LEU A 356 11.61 4.83 -27.82
N PHE A 357 11.80 3.94 -26.86
CA PHE A 357 12.61 4.16 -25.66
C PHE A 357 14.10 4.36 -25.98
N TYR A 358 14.61 3.72 -27.04
CA TYR A 358 16.01 3.81 -27.46
C TYR A 358 16.25 4.84 -28.56
N ASP A 359 15.22 5.50 -29.09
CA ASP A 359 15.35 6.43 -30.21
C ASP A 359 15.74 7.83 -29.74
N ASP A 360 16.98 8.23 -30.00
CA ASP A 360 17.52 9.55 -29.68
C ASP A 360 17.05 10.65 -30.67
N GLY A 361 16.64 10.27 -31.88
CA GLY A 361 16.07 11.16 -32.88
C GLY A 361 14.78 11.89 -32.47
N LEU A 362 14.13 11.43 -31.39
CA LEU A 362 12.87 12.02 -30.92
C LEU A 362 13.08 13.30 -30.10
N SER A 363 14.24 13.49 -29.47
CA SER A 363 14.55 14.71 -28.74
C SER A 363 14.79 15.89 -29.69
N LYS A 364 14.82 17.12 -29.16
CA LYS A 364 15.02 18.35 -29.96
C LYS A 364 16.35 18.36 -30.71
N ASN A 365 17.43 17.97 -30.04
CA ASN A 365 18.77 17.96 -30.58
C ASN A 365 19.20 16.60 -31.16
N GLU A 366 18.28 15.64 -31.22
CA GLU A 366 18.49 14.28 -31.76
C GLU A 366 19.70 13.56 -31.12
N ASN A 367 19.89 13.73 -29.82
CA ASN A 367 21.03 13.20 -29.07
C ASN A 367 20.64 12.60 -27.69
N LEU A 368 19.37 12.55 -27.37
CA LEU A 368 18.86 12.07 -26.08
C LEU A 368 17.67 11.13 -26.26
N SER A 369 17.79 9.93 -25.75
CA SER A 369 16.69 8.96 -25.63
C SER A 369 16.38 8.68 -24.16
N CYS A 370 15.30 7.94 -23.86
CA CYS A 370 15.03 7.47 -22.49
C CYS A 370 16.21 6.61 -21.99
N ALA A 371 16.77 5.76 -22.87
CA ALA A 371 17.93 4.91 -22.57
C ALA A 371 19.22 5.69 -22.25
N SER A 372 19.31 6.97 -22.58
CA SER A 372 20.48 7.80 -22.21
C SER A 372 20.61 7.97 -20.68
N CYS A 373 19.45 8.00 -19.97
CA CYS A 373 19.37 8.15 -18.51
C CYS A 373 18.92 6.86 -17.81
N HIS A 374 18.35 5.89 -18.56
CA HIS A 374 17.82 4.64 -18.02
C HIS A 374 18.46 3.43 -18.73
N GLN A 375 19.69 3.11 -18.33
CA GLN A 375 20.52 2.08 -18.96
C GLN A 375 20.25 0.69 -18.33
N PRO A 376 19.88 -0.35 -19.10
CA PRO A 376 19.56 -1.67 -18.57
C PRO A 376 20.67 -2.27 -17.70
N GLU A 377 21.93 -2.16 -18.12
CA GLU A 377 23.10 -2.67 -17.42
C GLU A 377 23.34 -2.03 -16.04
N LEU A 378 22.72 -0.87 -15.77
CA LEU A 378 22.72 -0.17 -14.49
C LEU A 378 21.35 -0.20 -13.81
N ALA A 379 20.60 -1.29 -14.00
CA ALA A 379 19.26 -1.44 -13.48
C ALA A 379 18.32 -0.27 -13.88
N PHE A 380 18.45 0.22 -15.11
CA PHE A 380 17.71 1.37 -15.66
C PHE A 380 17.91 2.68 -14.88
N THR A 381 19.12 2.91 -14.37
CA THR A 381 19.66 4.23 -14.00
C THR A 381 20.81 4.59 -14.95
N ASP A 382 21.54 5.69 -14.71
CA ASP A 382 22.75 6.04 -15.47
C ASP A 382 24.03 6.07 -14.62
N GLY A 383 23.92 5.75 -13.33
CA GLY A 383 25.04 5.72 -12.40
C GLY A 383 25.65 7.10 -12.09
N LYS A 384 25.00 8.19 -12.48
CA LYS A 384 25.48 9.56 -12.28
C LYS A 384 24.75 10.25 -11.13
N VAL A 385 25.38 11.22 -10.50
CA VAL A 385 24.73 12.09 -9.50
C VAL A 385 23.52 12.77 -10.11
N LYS A 386 23.69 13.35 -11.31
CA LYS A 386 22.62 13.92 -12.15
C LYS A 386 22.94 13.63 -13.61
N SER A 387 21.94 13.21 -14.37
CA SER A 387 22.09 12.92 -15.80
C SER A 387 22.44 14.17 -16.61
N PHE A 388 23.11 14.00 -17.74
CA PHE A 388 23.34 15.11 -18.67
C PHE A 388 22.01 15.58 -19.28
N ALA A 389 21.87 16.89 -19.42
CA ALA A 389 20.70 17.49 -20.05
C ALA A 389 20.85 17.53 -21.60
N ASN A 390 19.75 17.81 -22.29
CA ASN A 390 19.75 18.09 -23.73
C ASN A 390 20.48 19.41 -24.08
N LEU A 391 20.86 20.19 -23.08
CA LEU A 391 21.65 21.40 -23.22
C LEU A 391 23.10 21.11 -22.82
N GLU A 392 24.04 21.48 -23.69
CA GLU A 392 25.48 21.25 -23.47
C GLU A 392 25.98 21.92 -22.18
N GLY A 393 26.66 21.15 -21.34
CA GLY A 393 27.19 21.60 -20.05
C GLY A 393 26.17 21.63 -18.90
N GLU A 394 24.90 21.34 -19.15
CA GLU A 394 23.86 21.31 -18.15
C GLU A 394 23.55 19.88 -17.68
N THR A 395 22.91 19.75 -16.51
CA THR A 395 22.39 18.49 -15.99
C THR A 395 20.92 18.64 -15.62
N VAL A 396 20.20 17.51 -15.56
CA VAL A 396 18.85 17.49 -14.99
C VAL A 396 18.88 17.79 -13.50
N LYS A 397 17.73 18.16 -12.93
CA LYS A 397 17.66 18.64 -11.53
C LYS A 397 17.95 17.54 -10.51
N ARG A 398 17.55 16.30 -10.78
CA ARG A 398 17.58 15.19 -9.83
C ARG A 398 18.28 13.97 -10.44
N ASN A 399 18.67 13.04 -9.58
CA ASN A 399 19.17 11.73 -9.96
C ASN A 399 18.14 10.96 -10.81
N SER A 400 18.60 10.08 -11.71
CA SER A 400 17.74 9.23 -12.53
C SER A 400 17.34 7.97 -11.73
N PRO A 401 16.05 7.79 -11.36
CA PRO A 401 15.62 6.59 -10.65
C PRO A 401 15.56 5.37 -11.58
N SER A 402 15.66 4.18 -11.02
CA SER A 402 15.41 2.93 -11.75
C SER A 402 13.99 2.88 -12.31
N LEU A 403 13.83 2.29 -13.50
CA LEU A 403 12.52 1.97 -14.07
C LEU A 403 12.02 0.57 -13.69
N ILE A 404 12.86 -0.25 -13.03
CA ILE A 404 12.44 -1.56 -12.58
C ILE A 404 11.40 -1.41 -11.48
N ASN A 405 10.25 -2.05 -11.65
CA ASN A 405 9.08 -1.94 -10.80
C ASN A 405 8.50 -0.51 -10.70
N ALA A 406 8.92 0.43 -11.56
CA ALA A 406 8.46 1.83 -11.51
C ALA A 406 6.95 1.96 -11.70
N VAL A 407 6.31 1.03 -12.44
CA VAL A 407 4.86 1.02 -12.64
C VAL A 407 4.07 0.96 -11.33
N PHE A 408 4.59 0.29 -10.30
CA PHE A 408 3.88 0.13 -9.02
C PHE A 408 3.97 1.41 -8.18
N SER A 409 3.25 2.42 -8.64
CA SER A 409 3.17 3.75 -8.02
C SER A 409 1.87 4.43 -8.45
N ASP A 410 1.18 5.05 -7.50
CA ASP A 410 0.01 5.88 -7.80
C ASP A 410 0.39 7.22 -8.45
N ARG A 411 1.63 7.67 -8.23
CA ARG A 411 2.17 8.91 -8.79
C ARG A 411 3.67 8.77 -9.06
N PHE A 412 4.18 9.50 -10.06
CA PHE A 412 5.52 9.33 -10.61
C PHE A 412 6.42 10.54 -10.36
N PHE A 413 7.72 10.35 -10.59
CA PHE A 413 8.85 11.19 -10.19
C PHE A 413 9.10 11.19 -8.66
N TYR A 414 10.25 11.69 -8.23
CA TYR A 414 10.58 11.86 -6.82
C TYR A 414 9.62 12.79 -6.08
N ASP A 415 9.05 13.77 -6.77
CA ASP A 415 8.14 14.78 -6.23
C ASP A 415 6.66 14.46 -6.47
N LEU A 416 6.33 13.28 -7.02
CA LEU A 416 4.95 12.84 -7.25
C LEU A 416 4.13 13.77 -8.16
N ARG A 417 4.75 14.45 -9.13
CA ARG A 417 4.06 15.43 -9.99
C ARG A 417 3.22 14.83 -11.12
N ALA A 418 3.52 13.62 -11.58
CA ALA A 418 2.76 12.94 -12.63
C ALA A 418 1.80 11.91 -12.03
N HIS A 419 0.59 11.80 -12.61
CA HIS A 419 -0.48 10.96 -12.07
C HIS A 419 -0.46 9.51 -12.57
N ASP A 420 0.17 9.28 -13.72
CA ASP A 420 0.30 7.94 -14.34
C ASP A 420 1.53 7.90 -15.25
N LEU A 421 1.82 6.71 -15.80
CA LEU A 421 2.97 6.53 -16.70
C LEU A 421 2.87 7.37 -17.98
N GLU A 422 1.68 7.51 -18.51
CA GLU A 422 1.41 8.23 -19.75
C GLU A 422 1.60 9.75 -19.56
N ASP A 423 1.21 10.27 -18.40
CA ASP A 423 1.43 11.67 -18.00
C ASP A 423 2.93 11.93 -17.75
N GLN A 424 3.63 10.98 -17.10
CA GLN A 424 5.06 11.05 -16.88
C GLN A 424 5.84 11.24 -18.17
N VAL A 425 5.47 10.51 -19.24
CA VAL A 425 6.07 10.66 -20.57
C VAL A 425 5.92 12.11 -21.09
N GLY A 426 4.75 12.72 -20.90
CA GLY A 426 4.51 14.11 -21.29
C GLY A 426 5.45 15.09 -20.58
N HIS A 427 5.64 14.93 -19.28
CA HIS A 427 6.56 15.77 -18.50
C HIS A 427 8.00 15.69 -19.00
N VAL A 428 8.48 14.50 -19.41
CA VAL A 428 9.85 14.34 -19.97
C VAL A 428 9.97 15.02 -21.34
N ILE A 429 8.96 14.89 -22.19
CA ILE A 429 8.96 15.48 -23.53
C ILE A 429 9.00 17.01 -23.47
N ASP A 430 8.19 17.61 -22.60
CA ASP A 430 8.06 19.07 -22.47
C ASP A 430 9.22 19.70 -21.67
N ASN A 431 9.99 18.91 -20.90
CA ASN A 431 11.07 19.43 -20.06
C ASN A 431 12.26 19.92 -20.91
N HIS A 432 12.62 21.20 -20.75
CA HIS A 432 13.72 21.83 -21.50
C HIS A 432 15.12 21.26 -21.22
N LEU A 433 15.32 20.59 -20.08
CA LEU A 433 16.56 19.88 -19.73
C LEU A 433 16.59 18.44 -20.25
N GLU A 434 15.43 17.90 -20.65
CA GLU A 434 15.28 16.52 -21.14
C GLU A 434 15.01 16.54 -22.66
N TYR A 435 13.84 16.14 -23.15
CA TYR A 435 13.56 16.09 -24.58
C TYR A 435 13.46 17.48 -25.23
N ASN A 436 12.99 18.49 -24.49
CA ASN A 436 12.84 19.88 -24.95
C ASN A 436 12.06 20.01 -26.27
N THR A 437 10.98 19.28 -26.41
CA THR A 437 10.15 19.23 -27.61
C THR A 437 8.67 19.13 -27.24
N ASN A 438 7.80 18.76 -28.17
CA ASN A 438 6.39 18.51 -27.90
C ASN A 438 5.86 17.39 -28.78
N PHE A 439 4.71 16.84 -28.41
CA PHE A 439 4.11 15.71 -29.10
C PHE A 439 3.81 15.96 -30.58
N LYS A 440 3.51 17.18 -30.99
CA LYS A 440 3.27 17.52 -32.41
C LYS A 440 4.55 17.28 -33.23
N VAL A 441 5.68 17.75 -32.77
CA VAL A 441 6.98 17.56 -33.46
C VAL A 441 7.35 16.07 -33.49
N ILE A 442 7.14 15.33 -32.37
CA ILE A 442 7.41 13.90 -32.33
C ILE A 442 6.52 13.14 -33.33
N THR A 443 5.22 13.41 -33.33
CA THR A 443 4.30 12.71 -34.27
C THR A 443 4.64 13.03 -35.74
N GLU A 444 5.03 14.25 -36.06
CA GLU A 444 5.50 14.61 -37.40
C GLU A 444 6.77 13.85 -37.81
N LYS A 445 7.76 13.68 -36.89
CA LYS A 445 8.95 12.85 -37.11
C LYS A 445 8.58 11.38 -37.37
N LEU A 446 7.69 10.81 -36.57
CA LEU A 446 7.25 9.42 -36.69
C LEU A 446 6.44 9.17 -37.99
N GLU A 447 5.57 10.09 -38.39
CA GLU A 447 4.79 10.03 -39.63
C GLU A 447 5.64 10.18 -40.90
N ASN A 448 6.83 10.77 -40.80
CA ASN A 448 7.80 10.85 -41.91
C ASN A 448 8.77 9.67 -41.98
N ASN A 449 8.65 8.68 -41.09
CA ASN A 449 9.49 7.49 -41.04
C ASN A 449 8.66 6.24 -41.36
N SER A 450 8.96 5.58 -42.50
CA SER A 450 8.22 4.40 -42.98
C SER A 450 8.24 3.23 -41.99
N ASP A 451 9.33 3.05 -41.24
CA ASP A 451 9.45 1.97 -40.27
C ASP A 451 8.48 2.20 -39.09
N TYR A 452 8.37 3.43 -38.62
CA TYR A 452 7.38 3.75 -37.58
C TYR A 452 5.94 3.67 -38.08
N ILE A 453 5.65 4.15 -39.30
CA ILE A 453 4.32 4.00 -39.88
C ILE A 453 3.90 2.51 -39.88
N ASN A 454 4.79 1.61 -40.32
CA ASN A 454 4.51 0.18 -40.34
C ASN A 454 4.27 -0.38 -38.92
N LEU A 455 5.14 -0.08 -37.97
CA LEU A 455 5.03 -0.55 -36.58
C LEU A 455 3.76 -0.04 -35.89
N PHE A 456 3.44 1.26 -36.06
CA PHE A 456 2.20 1.81 -35.51
C PHE A 456 0.96 1.21 -36.18
N SER A 457 0.99 0.94 -37.49
CA SER A 457 -0.13 0.33 -38.23
C SER A 457 -0.37 -1.11 -37.81
N GLU A 458 0.66 -1.85 -37.44
CA GLU A 458 0.55 -3.21 -36.93
C GLU A 458 -0.21 -3.27 -35.60
N VAL A 459 0.05 -2.31 -34.70
CA VAL A 459 -0.53 -2.25 -33.35
C VAL A 459 -1.85 -1.47 -33.34
N PHE A 460 -1.95 -0.40 -34.13
CA PHE A 460 -3.08 0.52 -34.16
C PHE A 460 -3.61 0.66 -35.62
N PRO A 461 -4.25 -0.38 -36.15
CA PRO A 461 -4.72 -0.37 -37.54
C PRO A 461 -5.66 0.80 -37.80
N GLU A 462 -5.53 1.42 -38.99
CA GLU A 462 -6.37 2.51 -39.49
C GLU A 462 -6.39 3.80 -38.61
N GLN A 463 -5.42 3.94 -37.71
CA GLN A 463 -5.33 5.11 -36.82
C GLN A 463 -4.11 5.98 -37.19
N LYS A 464 -4.28 7.29 -37.11
CA LYS A 464 -3.18 8.24 -37.24
C LYS A 464 -2.34 8.24 -35.97
N ILE A 465 -1.00 8.35 -36.10
CA ILE A 465 -0.08 8.41 -34.95
C ILE A 465 -0.43 9.63 -34.07
N ASN A 466 -0.57 9.41 -32.78
CA ASN A 466 -0.93 10.45 -31.83
C ASN A 466 -0.27 10.21 -30.44
N ARG A 467 -0.39 11.22 -29.57
CA ARG A 467 0.15 11.19 -28.20
C ARG A 467 -0.25 9.93 -27.42
N TYR A 468 -1.52 9.54 -27.50
CA TYR A 468 -2.08 8.43 -26.73
C TYR A 468 -1.41 7.09 -27.11
N GLN A 469 -1.26 6.82 -28.41
CA GLN A 469 -0.61 5.61 -28.92
C GLN A 469 0.88 5.58 -28.54
N PHE A 470 1.58 6.73 -28.68
CA PHE A 470 2.97 6.89 -28.30
C PHE A 470 3.19 6.59 -26.82
N SER A 471 2.40 7.22 -25.94
CA SER A 471 2.52 7.01 -24.49
C SER A 471 2.16 5.57 -24.10
N LYS A 472 1.11 4.97 -24.69
CA LYS A 472 0.77 3.57 -24.45
C LYS A 472 1.88 2.59 -24.82
N ALA A 473 2.56 2.82 -25.93
CA ALA A 473 3.66 1.96 -26.33
C ALA A 473 4.82 2.01 -25.33
N LEU A 474 5.20 3.22 -24.88
CA LEU A 474 6.21 3.37 -23.83
C LEU A 474 5.77 2.76 -22.51
N SER A 475 4.51 2.96 -22.10
CA SER A 475 3.96 2.35 -20.87
C SER A 475 4.00 0.83 -20.93
N SER A 476 3.65 0.19 -22.07
CA SER A 476 3.77 -1.25 -22.26
C SER A 476 5.20 -1.75 -22.03
N TYR A 477 6.20 -1.02 -22.55
CA TYR A 477 7.60 -1.39 -22.31
C TYR A 477 7.99 -1.23 -20.83
N VAL A 478 7.65 -0.10 -20.19
CA VAL A 478 7.96 0.12 -18.77
C VAL A 478 7.23 -0.88 -17.85
N ILE A 479 5.98 -1.20 -18.14
CA ILE A 479 5.21 -2.24 -17.43
C ILE A 479 5.92 -3.60 -17.48
N SER A 480 6.65 -3.90 -18.54
CA SER A 480 7.40 -5.14 -18.65
C SER A 480 8.66 -5.20 -17.78
N LEU A 481 9.16 -4.06 -17.29
CA LEU A 481 10.36 -3.96 -16.45
C LEU A 481 10.04 -4.28 -14.99
N ARG A 482 9.81 -5.56 -14.68
CA ARG A 482 9.43 -6.02 -13.33
C ARG A 482 10.46 -7.03 -12.79
N SER A 483 10.71 -6.94 -11.48
CA SER A 483 11.63 -7.81 -10.76
C SER A 483 11.06 -8.18 -9.37
N PHE A 484 10.37 -9.33 -9.31
CA PHE A 484 9.86 -9.96 -8.08
C PHE A 484 10.30 -11.44 -7.98
N ASN A 485 11.40 -11.80 -8.66
CA ASN A 485 11.92 -13.17 -8.67
C ASN A 485 13.39 -13.24 -8.20
N THR A 486 13.71 -12.43 -7.21
CA THR A 486 15.04 -12.43 -6.59
C THR A 486 15.28 -13.70 -5.78
N PRO A 487 16.54 -14.01 -5.40
CA PRO A 487 16.82 -15.12 -4.49
C PRO A 487 16.04 -15.06 -3.16
N PHE A 488 15.74 -13.86 -2.68
CA PHE A 488 14.93 -13.63 -1.47
C PHE A 488 13.47 -14.03 -1.73
N ASP A 489 12.86 -13.55 -2.83
CA ASP A 489 11.49 -13.87 -3.19
C ASP A 489 11.28 -15.38 -3.35
N GLN A 490 12.19 -16.05 -4.07
CA GLN A 490 12.20 -17.51 -4.27
C GLN A 490 12.31 -18.28 -2.94
N TYR A 491 13.08 -17.76 -1.97
CA TYR A 491 13.16 -18.35 -0.64
C TYR A 491 11.85 -18.20 0.13
N VAL A 492 11.22 -17.03 0.10
CA VAL A 492 9.92 -16.79 0.76
C VAL A 492 8.86 -17.74 0.18
N ARG A 493 8.76 -17.84 -1.14
CA ARG A 493 7.80 -18.73 -1.81
C ARG A 493 8.12 -20.22 -1.67
N GLY A 494 9.25 -20.58 -1.02
CA GLY A 494 9.65 -21.97 -0.82
C GLY A 494 10.28 -22.65 -2.05
N GLU A 495 10.55 -21.91 -3.12
CA GLU A 495 11.24 -22.38 -4.32
C GLU A 495 12.74 -22.66 -4.06
N LYS A 496 13.31 -21.94 -3.11
CA LYS A 496 14.63 -22.19 -2.56
C LYS A 496 14.54 -22.61 -1.09
N SER A 497 15.27 -23.66 -0.73
CA SER A 497 15.29 -24.18 0.64
C SER A 497 16.17 -23.38 1.59
N ASN A 498 17.16 -22.67 1.08
CA ASN A 498 18.17 -21.96 1.88
C ASN A 498 18.44 -20.54 1.37
N ILE A 499 18.68 -19.64 2.32
CA ILE A 499 19.20 -18.29 2.10
C ILE A 499 20.22 -17.97 3.18
N SER A 500 21.15 -17.05 2.90
CA SER A 500 22.20 -16.67 3.85
C SER A 500 21.64 -16.23 5.20
N VAL A 501 22.28 -16.63 6.28
CA VAL A 501 21.94 -16.19 7.65
C VAL A 501 22.06 -14.66 7.81
N PHE A 502 22.97 -14.03 7.06
CA PHE A 502 23.11 -12.56 7.04
C PHE A 502 21.87 -11.92 6.46
N VAL A 503 21.31 -12.47 5.36
CA VAL A 503 20.06 -12.02 4.75
C VAL A 503 18.87 -12.19 5.70
N LYS A 504 18.77 -13.35 6.38
CA LYS A 504 17.70 -13.59 7.38
C LYS A 504 17.72 -12.55 8.50
N ARG A 505 18.89 -12.29 9.07
CA ARG A 505 19.05 -11.28 10.13
C ARG A 505 18.79 -9.88 9.60
N GLY A 506 19.31 -9.55 8.41
CA GLY A 506 19.08 -8.25 7.78
C GLY A 506 17.62 -7.98 7.51
N PHE A 507 16.85 -8.97 7.04
CA PHE A 507 15.40 -8.86 6.89
C PHE A 507 14.69 -8.60 8.22
N ASN A 508 15.02 -9.37 9.26
CA ASN A 508 14.41 -9.18 10.59
C ASN A 508 14.74 -7.80 11.20
N LEU A 509 15.95 -7.28 10.97
CA LEU A 509 16.33 -5.91 11.32
C LEU A 509 15.53 -4.88 10.53
N PHE A 510 15.42 -5.05 9.21
CA PHE A 510 14.67 -4.16 8.32
C PHE A 510 13.19 -4.03 8.72
N MET A 511 12.58 -5.17 9.09
CA MET A 511 11.19 -5.25 9.52
C MET A 511 10.96 -4.91 11.00
N GLY A 512 12.01 -4.81 11.80
CA GLY A 512 11.95 -4.58 13.26
C GLY A 512 12.81 -3.41 13.68
N LYS A 513 13.90 -3.64 14.44
CA LYS A 513 14.75 -2.64 15.08
C LYS A 513 15.15 -1.46 14.19
N ALA A 514 15.48 -1.71 12.92
CA ALA A 514 15.88 -0.64 11.99
C ALA A 514 14.70 0.16 11.41
N ALA A 515 13.45 -0.25 11.68
CA ALA A 515 12.21 0.40 11.29
C ALA A 515 12.08 0.77 9.79
N CYS A 516 12.90 0.19 8.90
CA CYS A 516 12.89 0.52 7.47
C CYS A 516 11.54 0.19 6.81
N ALA A 517 10.90 -0.91 7.24
CA ALA A 517 9.62 -1.37 6.70
C ALA A 517 8.42 -0.52 7.13
N THR A 518 8.59 0.49 7.99
CA THR A 518 7.52 1.44 8.33
C THR A 518 7.28 2.47 7.23
N CYS A 519 8.24 2.62 6.28
CA CYS A 519 8.14 3.45 5.09
C CYS A 519 8.37 2.65 3.79
N HIS A 520 9.27 1.64 3.81
CA HIS A 520 9.54 0.76 2.68
C HIS A 520 8.77 -0.56 2.80
N PHE A 521 7.48 -0.52 2.49
CA PHE A 521 6.55 -1.64 2.72
C PHE A 521 6.80 -2.84 1.78
N PRO A 522 6.86 -4.09 2.32
CA PRO A 522 6.89 -5.27 1.48
C PRO A 522 5.53 -5.50 0.77
N PRO A 523 5.50 -6.20 -0.38
CA PRO A 523 6.65 -6.84 -1.04
C PRO A 523 7.40 -5.93 -1.98
N THR A 524 6.93 -4.70 -2.25
CA THR A 524 7.60 -3.72 -3.12
C THR A 524 8.83 -3.12 -2.47
N PHE A 525 8.90 -3.13 -1.15
CA PHE A 525 9.89 -2.41 -0.35
C PHE A 525 10.02 -0.93 -0.76
N SER A 526 8.86 -0.30 -1.00
CA SER A 526 8.67 1.10 -1.37
C SER A 526 7.57 1.73 -0.52
N GLY A 527 7.30 3.01 -0.71
CA GLY A 527 6.21 3.72 -0.06
C GLY A 527 4.81 3.37 -0.58
N LEU A 528 4.64 2.36 -1.43
CA LEU A 528 3.32 1.92 -1.88
C LEU A 528 2.58 1.22 -0.74
N VAL A 529 1.54 1.89 -0.20
CA VAL A 529 0.93 1.57 1.08
C VAL A 529 0.06 0.30 1.02
N PRO A 530 0.40 -0.75 1.80
CA PRO A 530 -0.46 -1.91 1.95
C PRO A 530 -1.68 -1.61 2.85
N PRO A 531 -2.71 -2.43 2.82
CA PRO A 531 -2.88 -3.63 2.00
C PRO A 531 -3.47 -3.34 0.61
N LEU A 532 -3.95 -2.11 0.38
CA LEU A 532 -4.65 -1.74 -0.86
C LEU A 532 -3.70 -1.36 -1.99
N PHE A 533 -2.47 -0.95 -1.71
CA PHE A 533 -1.48 -0.55 -2.70
C PHE A 533 -1.99 0.51 -3.69
N GLN A 534 -2.70 1.52 -3.18
CA GLN A 534 -3.36 2.56 -3.98
C GLN A 534 -2.74 3.94 -3.83
N GLU A 535 -1.87 4.13 -2.85
CA GLU A 535 -1.24 5.41 -2.53
C GLU A 535 0.25 5.22 -2.24
N ASN A 536 1.08 6.21 -2.60
CA ASN A 536 2.49 6.24 -2.24
C ASN A 536 2.77 7.25 -1.14
N GLU A 537 3.53 6.82 -0.15
CA GLU A 537 4.14 7.71 0.83
C GLU A 537 5.28 8.54 0.24
N SER A 538 5.45 9.72 0.79
CA SER A 538 6.59 10.61 0.53
C SER A 538 7.07 11.19 1.85
N GLU A 539 8.39 11.08 2.08
CA GLU A 539 8.99 11.34 3.38
C GLU A 539 9.86 12.59 3.39
N VAL A 540 9.85 13.26 4.52
CA VAL A 540 10.75 14.37 4.85
C VAL A 540 11.84 13.82 5.76
N ILE A 541 12.99 13.49 5.19
CA ILE A 541 14.12 12.91 5.93
C ILE A 541 15.35 13.83 6.02
N GLY A 542 15.32 14.95 5.27
CA GLY A 542 16.37 15.94 5.27
C GLY A 542 17.69 15.48 4.63
N VAL A 543 17.60 14.97 3.39
CA VAL A 543 18.79 14.55 2.65
C VAL A 543 19.78 15.70 2.55
N LEU A 544 21.06 15.44 2.89
CA LEU A 544 22.11 16.45 2.85
C LEU A 544 22.65 16.67 1.43
N THR A 545 23.27 17.84 1.22
CA THR A 545 23.99 18.14 -0.03
C THR A 545 25.16 17.20 -0.29
N SER A 546 25.75 16.64 0.78
CA SER A 546 26.78 15.60 0.77
C SER A 546 26.82 14.90 2.14
N PRO A 547 27.20 13.61 2.24
CA PRO A 547 27.29 12.88 3.52
C PRO A 547 28.14 13.55 4.60
N ASN A 548 29.11 14.38 4.18
CA ASN A 548 30.08 15.03 5.08
C ASN A 548 29.79 16.52 5.34
N VAL A 549 28.67 17.06 4.81
CA VAL A 549 28.31 18.48 4.95
C VAL A 549 26.95 18.56 5.63
N LEU A 550 26.89 19.20 6.81
CA LEU A 550 25.64 19.42 7.53
C LEU A 550 24.86 20.59 6.90
N GLU A 551 24.37 20.39 5.69
CA GLU A 551 23.52 21.31 4.96
C GLU A 551 22.45 20.50 4.22
N ILE A 552 21.18 20.79 4.50
CA ILE A 552 20.03 20.13 3.83
C ILE A 552 19.99 20.58 2.37
N ASP A 553 19.71 19.64 1.46
CA ASP A 553 19.46 19.95 0.05
C ASP A 553 18.30 20.94 -0.10
N LYS A 554 18.45 21.91 -1.00
CA LYS A 554 17.51 23.04 -1.16
C LYS A 554 16.27 22.68 -1.96
N ASP A 555 16.21 21.51 -2.59
CA ASP A 555 15.04 21.05 -3.35
C ASP A 555 13.84 20.85 -2.41
N LEU A 556 12.75 21.57 -2.65
CA LEU A 556 11.55 21.50 -1.82
C LEU A 556 10.64 20.30 -2.17
N GLY A 557 11.02 19.48 -3.14
CA GLY A 557 10.35 18.22 -3.47
C GLY A 557 8.88 18.38 -3.81
N ARG A 558 8.04 17.59 -3.18
CA ARG A 558 6.59 17.52 -3.40
C ARG A 558 5.90 18.88 -3.23
N TYR A 559 6.36 19.73 -2.35
CA TYR A 559 5.78 21.07 -2.14
C TYR A 559 5.81 21.97 -3.38
N GLU A 560 6.79 21.78 -4.28
CA GLU A 560 6.97 22.57 -5.50
C GLU A 560 6.67 21.78 -6.78
N ASN A 561 5.93 20.69 -6.70
CA ASN A 561 5.62 19.84 -7.86
C ASN A 561 4.56 20.42 -8.83
N GLY A 562 3.97 21.55 -8.51
CA GLY A 562 2.96 22.22 -9.34
C GLY A 562 1.52 21.80 -9.04
N ILE A 563 1.31 20.79 -8.19
CA ILE A 563 -0.02 20.32 -7.83
C ILE A 563 -0.54 21.13 -6.64
N TYR A 564 -1.74 21.68 -6.78
CA TYR A 564 -2.34 22.57 -5.78
C TYR A 564 -2.56 21.89 -4.44
N GLU A 565 -3.02 20.63 -4.45
CA GLU A 565 -3.30 19.81 -3.28
C GLU A 565 -2.04 19.48 -2.47
N ASP A 566 -0.89 19.46 -3.11
CA ASP A 566 0.40 19.19 -2.48
C ASP A 566 1.10 20.45 -1.92
N LYS A 567 0.53 21.65 -2.14
CA LYS A 567 1.11 22.89 -1.61
C LYS A 567 0.86 23.08 -0.11
N LEU A 568 1.19 22.05 0.65
CA LEU A 568 1.10 22.00 2.12
C LEU A 568 2.50 22.07 2.74
N SER A 569 2.65 22.81 3.83
CA SER A 569 3.97 23.00 4.48
C SER A 569 4.62 21.69 4.94
N ILE A 570 3.82 20.66 5.23
CA ILE A 570 4.30 19.32 5.60
C ILE A 570 5.05 18.62 4.48
N TYR A 571 4.87 19.03 3.22
CA TYR A 571 5.53 18.44 2.05
C TYR A 571 6.80 19.16 1.61
N LYS A 572 7.25 20.18 2.35
CA LYS A 572 8.56 20.79 2.08
C LYS A 572 9.67 19.79 2.32
N HIS A 573 10.54 19.61 1.32
CA HIS A 573 11.61 18.59 1.28
C HIS A 573 11.10 17.14 1.34
N SER A 574 9.84 16.92 0.97
CA SER A 574 9.26 15.59 0.88
C SER A 574 9.52 14.97 -0.50
N PHE A 575 9.98 13.72 -0.51
CA PHE A 575 10.26 12.95 -1.70
C PHE A 575 9.64 11.56 -1.58
N LYS A 576 9.19 11.03 -2.73
CA LYS A 576 8.63 9.67 -2.82
C LYS A 576 9.57 8.64 -2.19
N THR A 577 9.04 7.77 -1.35
CA THR A 577 9.75 6.62 -0.80
C THR A 577 9.93 5.58 -1.91
N THR A 578 11.12 5.58 -2.52
CA THR A 578 11.44 4.67 -3.63
C THR A 578 11.63 3.24 -3.16
N THR A 579 11.55 2.28 -4.09
CA THR A 579 11.85 0.89 -3.76
C THR A 579 13.33 0.69 -3.41
N VAL A 580 13.61 -0.18 -2.42
CA VAL A 580 14.97 -0.67 -2.15
C VAL A 580 15.31 -1.93 -2.99
N ARG A 581 14.36 -2.43 -3.78
CA ARG A 581 14.67 -3.46 -4.80
C ARG A 581 15.65 -2.88 -5.81
N GLU A 582 16.58 -3.70 -6.25
CA GLU A 582 17.66 -3.32 -7.17
C GLU A 582 18.65 -2.26 -6.62
N ALA A 583 18.52 -1.82 -5.35
CA ALA A 583 19.39 -0.81 -4.75
C ALA A 583 20.89 -1.16 -4.80
N ASN A 584 21.25 -2.45 -4.93
CA ASN A 584 22.65 -2.85 -5.13
C ASN A 584 23.28 -2.32 -6.43
N TYR A 585 22.46 -1.94 -7.42
CA TYR A 585 22.92 -1.51 -8.75
C TYR A 585 22.57 -0.06 -9.09
N THR A 586 21.82 0.64 -8.22
CA THR A 586 21.24 1.96 -8.52
C THR A 586 21.92 3.11 -7.79
N ALA A 587 23.17 2.93 -7.36
CA ALA A 587 23.98 4.05 -6.86
C ALA A 587 24.24 5.08 -7.98
N PRO A 588 24.36 6.38 -7.62
CA PRO A 588 24.26 6.99 -6.30
C PRO A 588 22.81 7.19 -5.83
N TYR A 589 22.62 7.38 -4.53
CA TYR A 589 21.30 7.32 -3.87
C TYR A 589 20.71 8.68 -3.56
N PHE A 590 19.40 8.68 -3.23
CA PHE A 590 18.52 9.82 -3.00
C PHE A 590 18.22 10.65 -4.26
N HIS A 591 17.30 11.60 -4.12
CA HIS A 591 16.84 12.45 -5.22
C HIS A 591 17.96 13.32 -5.82
N ASN A 592 18.97 13.67 -5.03
CA ASN A 592 20.10 14.49 -5.44
C ASN A 592 21.36 13.67 -5.80
N GLY A 593 21.34 12.35 -5.62
CA GLY A 593 22.47 11.47 -5.92
C GLY A 593 23.71 11.72 -5.05
N SER A 594 23.56 12.29 -3.86
CA SER A 594 24.70 12.72 -3.04
C SER A 594 25.39 11.61 -2.25
N TYR A 595 24.78 10.43 -2.14
CA TYR A 595 25.30 9.27 -1.40
C TYR A 595 25.73 8.16 -2.35
N SER A 596 26.97 7.70 -2.24
CA SER A 596 27.57 6.79 -3.22
C SER A 596 27.49 5.31 -2.81
N THR A 597 27.28 5.01 -1.54
CA THR A 597 27.28 3.65 -1.02
C THR A 597 26.06 3.37 -0.13
N LEU A 598 25.66 2.09 -0.01
CA LEU A 598 24.62 1.68 0.94
C LEU A 598 25.05 1.90 2.39
N GLU A 599 26.33 1.80 2.67
CA GLU A 599 26.91 2.10 3.97
C GLU A 599 26.63 3.55 4.39
N GLU A 600 26.88 4.51 3.52
CA GLU A 600 26.57 5.94 3.77
C GLU A 600 25.07 6.16 3.97
N VAL A 601 24.22 5.50 3.18
CA VAL A 601 22.76 5.59 3.30
C VAL A 601 22.29 5.05 4.65
N ILE A 602 22.75 3.88 5.07
CA ILE A 602 22.39 3.29 6.36
C ILE A 602 22.91 4.12 7.53
N ASP A 603 24.11 4.70 7.41
CA ASP A 603 24.65 5.61 8.42
C ASP A 603 23.83 6.90 8.57
N PHE A 604 23.25 7.40 7.47
CA PHE A 604 22.32 8.54 7.49
C PHE A 604 21.03 8.20 8.26
N TYR A 605 20.42 7.05 7.96
CA TYR A 605 19.22 6.58 8.66
C TYR A 605 19.51 6.24 10.14
N ASP A 606 20.64 5.60 10.42
CA ASP A 606 21.06 5.26 11.80
C ASP A 606 21.22 6.49 12.69
N LYS A 607 21.56 7.64 12.11
CA LYS A 607 21.66 8.93 12.81
C LYS A 607 20.35 9.69 12.95
N GLY A 608 19.22 9.15 12.48
CA GLY A 608 17.91 9.80 12.56
C GLY A 608 17.72 10.94 11.54
N GLY A 609 18.35 10.86 10.36
CA GLY A 609 18.25 11.88 9.32
C GLY A 609 18.82 13.24 9.73
N ALA A 610 18.40 14.31 9.06
CA ALA A 610 18.92 15.65 9.35
C ALA A 610 18.62 16.12 10.78
N SER A 611 17.42 15.84 11.29
CA SER A 611 17.04 16.26 12.65
C SER A 611 17.89 15.55 13.73
N GLY A 612 18.16 14.25 13.57
CA GLY A 612 19.05 13.49 14.48
C GLY A 612 20.50 13.97 14.41
N MET A 613 20.91 14.56 13.31
CA MET A 613 22.24 15.20 13.15
C MET A 613 22.30 16.66 13.63
N GLY A 614 21.22 17.18 14.27
CA GLY A 614 21.19 18.51 14.88
C GLY A 614 20.49 19.59 14.05
N LEU A 615 19.92 19.27 12.89
CA LEU A 615 19.22 20.23 12.01
C LEU A 615 17.70 20.28 12.24
N ILE A 616 17.23 19.92 13.43
CA ILE A 616 15.81 19.82 13.76
C ILE A 616 15.03 21.14 13.57
N ASN A 617 15.65 22.28 13.81
CA ASN A 617 15.03 23.61 13.64
C ASN A 617 14.84 23.97 12.16
N GLU A 618 15.62 23.39 11.26
CA GLU A 618 15.54 23.62 9.81
C GLU A 618 14.48 22.72 9.16
N LEU A 619 14.13 21.60 9.81
CA LEU A 619 13.21 20.59 9.27
C LEU A 619 12.12 20.18 10.29
N PRO A 620 11.24 21.09 10.69
CA PRO A 620 10.26 20.85 11.76
C PRO A 620 9.21 19.75 11.43
N ASN A 621 9.10 19.36 10.15
CA ASN A 621 8.15 18.34 9.69
C ASN A 621 8.88 17.05 9.27
N GLN A 622 10.08 16.78 9.80
CA GLN A 622 10.75 15.51 9.51
C GLN A 622 9.86 14.34 9.92
N THR A 623 9.71 13.36 9.03
CA THR A 623 8.89 12.17 9.25
C THR A 623 9.68 11.02 9.83
N LEU A 624 11.00 10.99 9.61
CA LEU A 624 11.92 10.04 10.25
C LEU A 624 12.14 10.42 11.71
N ALA A 625 12.05 9.46 12.62
CA ALA A 625 12.38 9.68 14.02
C ALA A 625 13.83 10.21 14.17
N PRO A 626 14.04 11.26 14.99
CA PRO A 626 15.38 11.86 15.14
C PRO A 626 16.33 11.04 16.02
N ASP A 627 15.79 10.07 16.77
CA ASP A 627 16.59 9.25 17.66
C ASP A 627 17.48 8.26 16.87
N PRO A 628 18.74 8.07 17.25
CA PRO A 628 19.61 7.09 16.63
C PRO A 628 19.07 5.67 16.77
N LEU A 629 19.20 4.86 15.70
CA LEU A 629 18.81 3.44 15.74
C LEU A 629 19.80 2.56 16.52
N GLU A 630 20.97 3.09 16.81
CA GLU A 630 22.06 2.40 17.53
C GLU A 630 22.43 1.04 16.91
N LEU A 631 22.57 1.04 15.58
CA LEU A 631 22.94 -0.17 14.83
C LEU A 631 24.43 -0.48 15.01
N THR A 632 24.72 -1.70 15.41
CA THR A 632 26.10 -2.20 15.41
C THR A 632 26.63 -2.37 13.99
N ASN A 633 27.95 -2.37 13.81
CA ASN A 633 28.59 -2.62 12.51
C ASN A 633 28.17 -3.97 11.89
N ARG A 634 27.83 -4.96 12.70
CA ARG A 634 27.33 -6.25 12.24
C ARG A 634 25.90 -6.10 11.68
N GLU A 635 25.03 -5.43 12.41
CA GLU A 635 23.63 -5.19 11.98
C GLU A 635 23.58 -4.39 10.68
N LYS A 636 24.40 -3.36 10.51
CA LYS A 636 24.54 -2.62 9.23
C LYS A 636 24.94 -3.53 8.08
N LYS A 637 25.90 -4.43 8.26
CA LYS A 637 26.30 -5.42 7.23
C LYS A 637 25.21 -6.43 6.93
N ASP A 638 24.45 -6.87 7.94
CA ASP A 638 23.33 -7.79 7.76
C ASP A 638 22.19 -7.10 6.97
N LEU A 639 21.86 -5.83 7.28
CA LEU A 639 20.91 -5.01 6.50
C LEU A 639 21.34 -4.88 5.04
N ILE A 640 22.60 -4.52 4.78
CA ILE A 640 23.14 -4.41 3.41
C ILE A 640 23.05 -5.77 2.69
N SER A 641 23.32 -6.87 3.39
CA SER A 641 23.19 -8.22 2.80
C SER A 641 21.76 -8.54 2.40
N PHE A 642 20.78 -8.11 3.20
CA PHE A 642 19.36 -8.25 2.86
C PHE A 642 19.01 -7.37 1.65
N ILE A 643 19.32 -6.08 1.66
CA ILE A 643 19.03 -5.14 0.55
C ILE A 643 19.62 -5.68 -0.75
N LYS A 644 20.87 -6.15 -0.74
CA LYS A 644 21.53 -6.75 -1.91
C LYS A 644 20.81 -8.01 -2.42
N SER A 645 20.16 -8.78 -1.54
CA SER A 645 19.41 -9.98 -1.92
C SER A 645 18.10 -9.71 -2.66
N LEU A 646 17.64 -8.44 -2.65
CA LEU A 646 16.48 -7.95 -3.40
C LEU A 646 16.82 -7.52 -4.84
N SER A 647 18.00 -7.88 -5.34
CA SER A 647 18.47 -7.51 -6.67
C SER A 647 18.67 -8.74 -7.55
N THR A 648 18.42 -8.56 -8.85
CA THR A 648 18.71 -9.57 -9.90
C THR A 648 19.83 -9.07 -10.80
N LYS A 649 20.50 -9.98 -11.52
CA LYS A 649 21.56 -9.60 -12.48
C LYS A 649 21.07 -9.53 -13.93
N ASN A 650 19.85 -9.99 -14.21
CA ASN A 650 19.32 -10.13 -15.56
C ASN A 650 18.00 -9.36 -15.66
N TYR A 651 17.98 -8.36 -16.52
CA TYR A 651 16.81 -7.56 -16.86
C TYR A 651 16.40 -7.74 -18.32
#